data_9d6b468dbcb47cdd51caacee78655ecd
#
_entry.id   9d6b468dbcb47cdd51caacee78655ecd
#
_cell.length_a   1.000
_cell.length_b   1.000
_cell.length_c   1.000
_cell.angle_alpha   90.00
_cell.angle_beta   90.00
_cell.angle_gamma   90.00
#
_symmetry.space_group_name_H-M   'P 1'
#
loop_
_entity.id
_entity.type
_entity.pdbx_description
1 polymer ?
#
loop_
_entity_poly.entity_id
_entity_poly.type
_entity_poly.pdbx_seq_one_letter_code
_entity_poly.pdbx_strand_id
1 'polypeptide(L)'
;MIKLHQMLHGYKLGHNYIQGSIVLPSTRDMDKIATLSDWSEYVGIDSARDYITAYPLDESPYYVVAKTWYADAMPRPGCVWTHSLLIHKDDLVKINDFYNLFYLFEAPVTENEDFERYASPLAFVDEEQEASLDLSQIGDNRVAEVYERMLSNSPEFILSEFTTQQSQDLLLTLLNYIPVEILKYKSFCSGSATPRSYDGQYLSFQFVTHDGNAIKYLTNKNLGLWAQLVGVSVANNRPQLARLIKHYQDELGDSVEKLKGFLNVVVLINRVCKDEDEKHLVLLEIIKTLSETFPDKEEGKVFKSAVFQSSLARDLGGEVSFLYTISTIDVSSFTEEQIDYEKRLFNLSTDEFLGLLKQLYSSENVNDWGAQMVKNVDHFVSYTEIAELRHTDKAFFLTLISSNTSLLNQIVWSDFSKEELQSTLPVFSDKEMLSSFSHWRELFKTMLELSVPIATELTRMAFSRDKGCVDVYLAYLNTEGHQPQTSVSKELEHYSDSVLAWLAETSEITHEVAYVLVNTIDETSSLVQNRGSKIWRPFSYVLTENDPIQYYVFLYILSFNWQDRDALSYLQKAFYPIHVQLSQDRLDYSLWYKVEPYTEHRFIISFWDRCKKMRKMVIRRLKDAGYSKSEVLNYTPDAQINEWLTNEW
;
A
#
# COMPACT_ATOMS: atom_id res chain seq x y z
N MET A 1 -45.82 4.75 9.73
CA MET A 1 -47.16 4.59 9.18
C MET A 1 -47.13 4.86 7.68
N ILE A 2 -47.54 3.88 6.88
CA ILE A 2 -47.56 3.92 5.41
C ILE A 2 -49.00 4.11 4.98
N LYS A 3 -49.25 4.96 3.98
CA LYS A 3 -50.58 5.15 3.39
C LYS A 3 -50.68 4.22 2.20
N LEU A 4 -51.58 3.21 2.26
CA LEU A 4 -51.85 2.30 1.18
C LEU A 4 -53.18 2.70 0.51
N HIS A 5 -53.14 2.97 -0.79
CA HIS A 5 -54.35 3.09 -1.53
C HIS A 5 -54.93 1.71 -1.83
N GLN A 6 -56.27 1.64 -2.02
CA GLN A 6 -56.94 0.37 -2.28
C GLN A 6 -57.92 0.49 -3.42
N MET A 7 -58.13 -0.61 -4.15
CA MET A 7 -59.14 -0.77 -5.21
C MET A 7 -59.79 -2.13 -5.11
N LEU A 8 -61.11 -2.16 -5.28
CA LEU A 8 -61.90 -3.38 -5.43
C LEU A 8 -62.35 -3.54 -6.86
N HIS A 9 -62.10 -4.70 -7.42
CA HIS A 9 -62.66 -5.14 -8.71
C HIS A 9 -63.56 -6.36 -8.51
N GLY A 10 -64.57 -6.46 -9.32
CA GLY A 10 -65.53 -7.57 -9.26
C GLY A 10 -66.61 -7.49 -10.36
N TYR A 11 -67.64 -8.29 -10.23
CA TYR A 11 -68.66 -8.34 -11.24
C TYR A 11 -69.63 -7.18 -11.12
N LYS A 12 -69.77 -6.37 -12.21
CA LYS A 12 -70.73 -5.32 -12.38
C LYS A 12 -70.96 -5.14 -13.90
N LEU A 13 -71.92 -5.91 -14.48
CA LEU A 13 -72.10 -5.98 -15.94
C LEU A 13 -70.86 -6.45 -16.71
N GLY A 14 -70.08 -7.38 -16.12
CA GLY A 14 -68.75 -7.83 -16.50
C GLY A 14 -67.77 -7.61 -15.35
N HIS A 15 -66.58 -8.11 -15.47
CA HIS A 15 -65.55 -7.80 -14.48
C HIS A 15 -65.09 -6.33 -14.60
N ASN A 16 -65.29 -5.55 -13.56
CA ASN A 16 -65.05 -4.09 -13.59
C ASN A 16 -64.56 -3.54 -12.24
N TYR A 17 -64.07 -2.30 -12.29
CA TYR A 17 -63.83 -1.50 -11.09
C TYR A 17 -65.14 -1.26 -10.33
N ILE A 18 -65.15 -1.52 -9.04
CA ILE A 18 -66.30 -1.34 -8.13
C ILE A 18 -66.11 -0.07 -7.29
N GLN A 19 -64.98 0.00 -6.52
CA GLN A 19 -64.69 1.09 -5.60
C GLN A 19 -63.20 1.20 -5.35
N GLY A 20 -62.70 2.37 -4.95
CA GLY A 20 -61.32 2.55 -4.53
C GLY A 20 -61.05 3.89 -3.90
N SER A 21 -59.98 3.98 -3.17
CA SER A 21 -59.53 5.18 -2.47
C SER A 21 -58.74 6.15 -3.35
N ILE A 22 -58.47 5.78 -4.60
CA ILE A 22 -57.75 6.59 -5.58
C ILE A 22 -58.29 6.29 -6.98
N VAL A 23 -58.24 7.31 -7.83
CA VAL A 23 -58.44 7.16 -9.28
C VAL A 23 -57.11 7.53 -9.93
N LEU A 24 -56.52 6.58 -10.65
CA LEU A 24 -55.22 6.83 -11.31
C LEU A 24 -55.47 7.68 -12.57
N PRO A 25 -54.55 8.62 -12.87
CA PRO A 25 -54.66 9.45 -14.08
C PRO A 25 -54.38 8.66 -15.37
N SER A 26 -53.63 7.56 -15.27
CA SER A 26 -53.27 6.69 -16.39
C SER A 26 -54.39 5.68 -16.67
N THR A 27 -54.93 5.75 -17.87
CA THR A 27 -55.88 4.74 -18.36
C THR A 27 -55.24 3.39 -18.59
N ARG A 28 -53.93 3.39 -18.97
CA ARG A 28 -53.17 2.15 -19.16
C ARG A 28 -52.97 1.42 -17.84
N ASP A 29 -52.63 2.14 -16.77
CA ASP A 29 -52.49 1.53 -15.45
C ASP A 29 -53.83 1.02 -14.88
N MET A 30 -54.92 1.76 -15.10
CA MET A 30 -56.27 1.30 -14.74
C MET A 30 -56.64 0.02 -15.49
N ASP A 31 -56.35 -0.06 -16.79
CA ASP A 31 -56.60 -1.24 -17.62
C ASP A 31 -55.68 -2.42 -17.18
N LYS A 32 -54.43 -2.16 -16.85
CA LYS A 32 -53.51 -3.18 -16.29
C LYS A 32 -54.05 -3.78 -14.99
N ILE A 33 -54.54 -2.93 -14.07
CA ILE A 33 -55.13 -3.41 -12.82
C ILE A 33 -56.40 -4.20 -13.11
N ALA A 34 -57.31 -3.70 -13.98
CA ALA A 34 -58.53 -4.39 -14.33
C ALA A 34 -58.23 -5.76 -14.97
N THR A 35 -57.31 -5.83 -15.93
CA THR A 35 -56.90 -7.08 -16.60
C THR A 35 -56.29 -8.09 -15.61
N LEU A 36 -55.38 -7.62 -14.73
CA LEU A 36 -54.74 -8.50 -13.76
C LEU A 36 -55.61 -8.80 -12.53
N SER A 37 -56.73 -8.14 -12.37
CA SER A 37 -57.74 -8.42 -11.33
C SER A 37 -58.75 -9.49 -11.75
N ASP A 38 -58.92 -9.75 -13.05
CA ASP A 38 -59.85 -10.76 -13.55
C ASP A 38 -59.21 -12.16 -13.49
N TRP A 39 -60.05 -13.18 -13.62
CA TRP A 39 -59.58 -14.58 -13.69
C TRP A 39 -58.84 -14.85 -14.99
N SER A 40 -57.78 -15.66 -14.92
CA SER A 40 -56.91 -15.81 -16.08
C SER A 40 -57.48 -16.60 -17.25
N GLU A 41 -58.35 -17.57 -16.99
CA GLU A 41 -59.13 -18.35 -17.99
C GLU A 41 -60.13 -19.27 -17.29
N TYR A 42 -61.24 -19.59 -17.99
CA TYR A 42 -62.25 -20.49 -17.50
C TYR A 42 -61.80 -21.97 -17.70
N VAL A 43 -61.11 -22.53 -16.74
CA VAL A 43 -60.80 -23.95 -16.71
C VAL A 43 -61.48 -24.56 -15.49
N GLY A 44 -62.63 -25.19 -15.71
CA GLY A 44 -63.39 -25.97 -14.76
C GLY A 44 -63.40 -25.51 -13.30
N ILE A 45 -64.56 -25.38 -12.72
CA ILE A 45 -64.76 -24.84 -11.37
C ILE A 45 -64.00 -25.67 -10.31
N ASP A 46 -62.73 -25.36 -10.07
CA ASP A 46 -62.08 -25.69 -8.80
C ASP A 46 -62.20 -24.47 -7.92
N SER A 47 -63.33 -24.42 -7.22
CA SER A 47 -63.91 -23.26 -6.55
C SER A 47 -63.11 -22.78 -5.30
N ALA A 48 -61.93 -23.30 -5.06
CA ALA A 48 -61.24 -23.07 -3.79
C ALA A 48 -59.91 -22.36 -3.94
N ARG A 49 -59.58 -21.73 -5.06
CA ARG A 49 -58.25 -21.16 -5.26
C ARG A 49 -58.26 -19.62 -5.29
N ASP A 50 -57.83 -19.02 -4.20
CA ASP A 50 -57.46 -17.62 -4.17
C ASP A 50 -55.95 -17.50 -4.47
N TYR A 51 -55.49 -16.36 -4.93
CA TYR A 51 -54.08 -16.11 -5.22
C TYR A 51 -53.71 -14.65 -5.02
N ILE A 52 -52.36 -14.42 -4.80
CA ILE A 52 -51.74 -13.11 -4.73
C ILE A 52 -51.10 -12.80 -6.09
N THR A 53 -51.29 -11.56 -6.56
CA THR A 53 -50.57 -11.00 -7.71
C THR A 53 -49.85 -9.73 -7.26
N ALA A 54 -48.53 -9.59 -7.56
CA ALA A 54 -47.76 -8.42 -7.22
C ALA A 54 -47.04 -7.88 -8.46
N TYR A 55 -47.15 -6.59 -8.76
CA TYR A 55 -46.64 -6.00 -9.99
C TYR A 55 -46.49 -4.47 -9.91
N PRO A 56 -45.50 -3.87 -10.62
CA PRO A 56 -45.39 -2.43 -10.76
C PRO A 56 -46.40 -1.90 -11.77
N LEU A 57 -46.88 -0.68 -11.55
CA LEU A 57 -47.58 0.11 -12.59
C LEU A 57 -46.54 0.80 -13.47
N ASP A 58 -46.90 1.01 -14.75
CA ASP A 58 -45.98 1.50 -15.77
C ASP A 58 -45.85 3.03 -15.76
N GLU A 59 -46.95 3.75 -15.58
CA GLU A 59 -47.02 5.20 -15.65
C GLU A 59 -47.26 5.87 -14.28
N SER A 60 -47.83 5.15 -13.32
CA SER A 60 -48.07 5.62 -11.97
C SER A 60 -46.98 5.12 -10.99
N PRO A 61 -46.67 5.89 -9.94
CA PRO A 61 -45.61 5.54 -9.00
C PRO A 61 -46.02 4.49 -7.96
N TYR A 62 -46.81 3.50 -8.38
CA TYR A 62 -47.32 2.48 -7.47
C TYR A 62 -46.83 1.08 -7.84
N TYR A 63 -46.62 0.28 -6.79
CA TYR A 63 -46.51 -1.17 -6.83
C TYR A 63 -47.79 -1.75 -6.27
N VAL A 64 -48.39 -2.68 -6.98
CA VAL A 64 -49.67 -3.29 -6.62
C VAL A 64 -49.42 -4.65 -6.00
N VAL A 65 -50.04 -4.92 -4.85
CA VAL A 65 -50.16 -6.27 -4.29
C VAL A 65 -51.69 -6.53 -4.19
N ALA A 66 -52.17 -7.54 -4.89
CA ALA A 66 -53.57 -7.82 -5.01
C ALA A 66 -53.89 -9.27 -4.61
N LYS A 67 -54.99 -9.47 -3.91
CA LYS A 67 -55.53 -10.79 -3.61
C LYS A 67 -56.85 -11.00 -4.37
N THR A 68 -56.97 -12.11 -5.08
CA THR A 68 -58.12 -12.50 -5.87
C THR A 68 -58.79 -13.72 -5.22
N TRP A 69 -60.10 -13.68 -5.03
CA TRP A 69 -60.89 -14.78 -4.50
C TRP A 69 -61.99 -15.15 -5.48
N TYR A 70 -62.42 -16.42 -5.46
CA TYR A 70 -63.61 -16.85 -6.10
C TYR A 70 -64.86 -16.26 -5.40
N ALA A 71 -65.82 -15.78 -6.15
CA ALA A 71 -67.01 -15.08 -5.63
C ALA A 71 -68.20 -16.02 -5.62
N ASP A 72 -68.29 -16.95 -4.70
CA ASP A 72 -69.31 -17.98 -4.58
C ASP A 72 -70.75 -17.42 -4.51
N ALA A 73 -70.90 -16.26 -3.89
CA ALA A 73 -72.17 -15.60 -3.68
C ALA A 73 -72.71 -14.86 -4.92
N MET A 74 -71.95 -14.82 -6.02
CA MET A 74 -72.32 -14.11 -7.23
C MET A 74 -73.27 -14.92 -8.06
N PRO A 75 -74.24 -14.25 -8.73
CA PRO A 75 -75.27 -14.94 -9.54
C PRO A 75 -74.70 -15.69 -10.74
N ARG A 76 -73.52 -15.29 -11.21
CA ARG A 76 -72.82 -15.88 -12.36
C ARG A 76 -71.67 -16.70 -11.92
N PRO A 77 -71.54 -17.98 -12.28
CA PRO A 77 -70.33 -18.78 -12.01
C PRO A 77 -69.10 -18.18 -12.65
N GLY A 78 -67.99 -18.30 -12.00
CA GLY A 78 -66.68 -17.81 -12.49
C GLY A 78 -66.40 -16.35 -12.16
N CYS A 79 -67.25 -15.67 -11.40
CA CYS A 79 -66.95 -14.33 -10.91
C CYS A 79 -65.87 -14.37 -9.80
N VAL A 80 -65.08 -13.33 -9.75
CA VAL A 80 -64.04 -13.12 -8.70
C VAL A 80 -64.18 -11.76 -8.07
N TRP A 81 -63.71 -11.66 -6.82
CA TRP A 81 -63.37 -10.41 -6.17
C TRP A 81 -61.85 -10.25 -6.15
N THR A 82 -61.34 -9.05 -6.45
CA THR A 82 -59.95 -8.72 -6.31
C THR A 82 -59.77 -7.41 -5.52
N HIS A 83 -59.16 -7.53 -4.36
CA HIS A 83 -58.73 -6.39 -3.55
C HIS A 83 -57.29 -6.09 -3.83
N SER A 84 -57.01 -4.91 -4.38
CA SER A 84 -55.67 -4.43 -4.75
C SER A 84 -55.20 -3.35 -3.75
N LEU A 85 -54.04 -3.55 -3.15
CA LEU A 85 -53.33 -2.56 -2.35
C LEU A 85 -52.29 -1.87 -3.25
N LEU A 86 -52.35 -0.54 -3.35
CA LEU A 86 -51.44 0.27 -4.14
C LEU A 86 -50.45 0.95 -3.19
N ILE A 87 -49.21 0.56 -3.26
CA ILE A 87 -48.10 1.01 -2.42
C ILE A 87 -47.29 1.99 -3.25
N HIS A 88 -47.07 3.21 -2.77
CA HIS A 88 -46.15 4.12 -3.45
C HIS A 88 -44.76 3.49 -3.51
N LYS A 89 -44.07 3.53 -4.68
CA LYS A 89 -42.77 2.86 -4.87
C LYS A 89 -41.71 3.31 -3.86
N ASP A 90 -41.74 4.57 -3.40
CA ASP A 90 -40.84 5.08 -2.36
C ASP A 90 -41.18 4.59 -0.95
N ASP A 91 -42.39 4.07 -0.75
CA ASP A 91 -42.79 3.51 0.54
C ASP A 91 -42.50 2.01 0.66
N LEU A 92 -42.15 1.33 -0.44
CA LEU A 92 -41.74 -0.09 -0.40
C LEU A 92 -40.59 -0.35 0.56
N VAL A 93 -39.61 0.58 0.63
CA VAL A 93 -38.51 0.50 1.55
C VAL A 93 -38.91 0.49 3.02
N LYS A 94 -40.09 1.02 3.35
CA LYS A 94 -40.60 1.10 4.73
C LYS A 94 -41.31 -0.19 5.17
N ILE A 95 -41.60 -1.12 4.25
CA ILE A 95 -42.16 -2.42 4.56
C ILE A 95 -41.08 -3.35 5.08
N ASN A 96 -41.23 -3.83 6.31
CA ASN A 96 -40.28 -4.77 6.91
C ASN A 96 -40.65 -6.22 6.59
N ASP A 97 -41.96 -6.50 6.48
CA ASP A 97 -42.44 -7.81 6.12
C ASP A 97 -43.67 -7.70 5.18
N PHE A 98 -43.50 -8.09 3.93
CA PHE A 98 -44.59 -8.12 2.95
C PHE A 98 -45.73 -9.07 3.34
N TYR A 99 -45.47 -10.06 4.17
CA TYR A 99 -46.50 -10.96 4.66
C TYR A 99 -47.55 -10.24 5.49
N ASN A 100 -47.24 -9.16 6.19
CA ASN A 100 -48.14 -8.36 6.99
C ASN A 100 -49.25 -7.70 6.11
N LEU A 101 -49.01 -7.53 4.81
CA LEU A 101 -50.04 -7.07 3.88
C LEU A 101 -51.20 -8.07 3.73
N PHE A 102 -50.94 -9.37 4.00
CA PHE A 102 -51.94 -10.42 3.88
C PHE A 102 -53.16 -10.18 4.78
N TYR A 103 -52.95 -9.60 5.94
CA TYR A 103 -54.02 -9.30 6.92
C TYR A 103 -54.89 -8.07 6.55
N LEU A 104 -54.49 -7.31 5.53
CA LEU A 104 -55.24 -6.15 5.05
C LEU A 104 -56.24 -6.49 3.95
N PHE A 105 -56.15 -7.69 3.38
CA PHE A 105 -57.06 -8.09 2.30
C PHE A 105 -58.42 -8.51 2.85
N GLU A 106 -59.45 -7.92 2.29
CA GLU A 106 -60.84 -8.23 2.59
C GLU A 106 -61.63 -8.50 1.31
N ALA A 107 -62.38 -9.57 1.26
CA ALA A 107 -63.33 -9.84 0.18
C ALA A 107 -64.76 -9.44 0.58
N PRO A 108 -65.53 -8.89 -0.33
CA PRO A 108 -66.98 -8.72 -0.09
C PRO A 108 -67.70 -10.07 0.12
N VAL A 109 -68.69 -10.06 1.00
CA VAL A 109 -69.47 -11.26 1.29
C VAL A 109 -70.62 -11.42 0.27
N THR A 110 -71.17 -10.30 -0.21
CA THR A 110 -72.27 -10.28 -1.19
C THR A 110 -72.08 -9.19 -2.23
N GLU A 111 -72.74 -9.33 -3.37
CA GLU A 111 -72.81 -8.33 -4.46
C GLU A 111 -73.46 -7.00 -4.09
N ASN A 112 -74.27 -7.00 -3.04
CA ASN A 112 -75.07 -5.85 -2.60
C ASN A 112 -74.51 -5.23 -1.30
N GLU A 113 -73.31 -5.55 -0.97
CA GLU A 113 -72.64 -5.00 0.19
C GLU A 113 -72.29 -3.52 0.00
N ASP A 114 -72.14 -2.81 1.13
CA ASP A 114 -71.64 -1.45 1.10
C ASP A 114 -70.10 -1.47 0.92
N PHE A 115 -69.64 -0.93 -0.22
CA PHE A 115 -68.24 -0.89 -0.58
C PHE A 115 -67.48 0.34 -0.05
N GLU A 116 -68.09 1.18 0.79
CA GLU A 116 -67.49 2.41 1.32
C GLU A 116 -66.18 2.17 2.08
N ARG A 117 -65.97 0.98 2.66
CA ARG A 117 -64.71 0.60 3.30
C ARG A 117 -63.50 0.64 2.36
N TYR A 118 -63.69 0.50 1.04
CA TYR A 118 -62.63 0.61 0.04
C TYR A 118 -62.45 2.02 -0.50
N ALA A 119 -63.27 2.98 -0.13
CA ALA A 119 -63.24 4.36 -0.62
C ALA A 119 -62.11 5.19 0.07
N SER A 120 -61.59 4.74 1.19
CA SER A 120 -60.55 5.44 1.96
C SER A 120 -59.24 4.64 1.94
N PRO A 121 -58.07 5.31 1.91
CA PRO A 121 -56.79 4.62 2.03
C PRO A 121 -56.60 4.00 3.39
N LEU A 122 -55.87 2.88 3.46
CA LEU A 122 -55.52 2.21 4.71
C LEU A 122 -54.28 2.86 5.33
N ALA A 123 -54.25 2.94 6.65
CA ALA A 123 -53.09 3.31 7.41
C ALA A 123 -52.41 2.02 7.85
N PHE A 124 -51.27 1.71 7.24
CA PHE A 124 -50.48 0.52 7.55
C PHE A 124 -49.37 0.85 8.53
N VAL A 125 -49.35 0.14 9.64
CA VAL A 125 -48.25 0.13 10.60
C VAL A 125 -47.65 -1.27 10.55
N ASP A 126 -46.42 -1.36 10.08
CA ASP A 126 -45.73 -2.63 9.94
C ASP A 126 -45.11 -3.00 11.30
N GLU A 127 -45.92 -3.63 12.14
CA GLU A 127 -45.48 -4.15 13.44
C GLU A 127 -44.94 -5.57 13.24
N GLU A 128 -43.84 -5.89 13.94
CA GLU A 128 -43.33 -7.27 13.96
C GLU A 128 -44.43 -8.18 14.55
N GLN A 129 -45.16 -8.87 13.71
CA GLN A 129 -46.01 -9.94 14.16
C GLN A 129 -45.22 -11.24 14.09
N GLU A 130 -45.24 -12.02 15.16
CA GLU A 130 -44.78 -13.41 15.13
C GLU A 130 -45.74 -14.25 14.28
N ALA A 131 -45.67 -14.10 12.98
CA ALA A 131 -46.35 -15.01 12.09
C ALA A 131 -45.62 -16.35 12.14
N SER A 132 -46.23 -17.35 12.74
CA SER A 132 -45.76 -18.73 12.68
C SER A 132 -46.05 -19.33 11.32
N LEU A 133 -45.36 -18.83 10.27
CA LEU A 133 -45.40 -19.47 8.96
C LEU A 133 -44.60 -20.76 9.01
N ASP A 134 -45.29 -21.87 8.90
CA ASP A 134 -44.61 -23.19 8.80
C ASP A 134 -44.31 -23.51 7.32
N LEU A 135 -43.27 -22.86 6.80
CA LEU A 135 -42.72 -23.18 5.47
C LEU A 135 -41.72 -24.33 5.51
N SER A 136 -41.44 -24.90 6.68
CA SER A 136 -40.50 -26.03 6.84
C SER A 136 -40.91 -27.26 6.05
N GLN A 137 -42.21 -27.49 5.84
CA GLN A 137 -42.74 -28.58 5.05
C GLN A 137 -42.44 -28.48 3.53
N ILE A 138 -42.11 -27.27 3.04
CA ILE A 138 -41.78 -27.06 1.62
C ILE A 138 -40.38 -27.61 1.31
N GLY A 139 -39.47 -27.51 2.26
CA GLY A 139 -38.05 -27.90 2.12
C GLY A 139 -37.20 -26.78 1.49
N ASP A 140 -36.00 -26.60 2.06
CA ASP A 140 -35.06 -25.53 1.72
C ASP A 140 -34.68 -25.47 0.24
N ASN A 141 -34.42 -26.60 -0.40
CA ASN A 141 -34.06 -26.65 -1.83
C ASN A 141 -35.20 -26.21 -2.76
N ARG A 142 -36.44 -26.48 -2.40
CA ARG A 142 -37.60 -26.01 -3.20
C ARG A 142 -37.80 -24.51 -3.07
N VAL A 143 -37.67 -23.98 -1.85
CA VAL A 143 -37.67 -22.53 -1.61
C VAL A 143 -36.52 -21.87 -2.37
N ALA A 144 -35.31 -22.43 -2.34
CA ALA A 144 -34.14 -21.93 -3.06
C ALA A 144 -34.39 -21.88 -4.59
N GLU A 145 -34.97 -22.95 -5.16
CA GLU A 145 -35.26 -22.97 -6.60
C GLU A 145 -36.32 -21.93 -6.97
N VAL A 146 -37.39 -21.77 -6.18
CA VAL A 146 -38.40 -20.72 -6.39
C VAL A 146 -37.75 -19.34 -6.36
N TYR A 147 -36.89 -19.07 -5.36
CA TYR A 147 -36.20 -17.77 -5.26
C TYR A 147 -35.31 -17.49 -6.46
N GLU A 148 -34.54 -18.48 -6.91
CA GLU A 148 -33.66 -18.36 -8.08
C GLU A 148 -34.50 -18.08 -9.36
N ARG A 149 -35.64 -18.74 -9.53
CA ARG A 149 -36.55 -18.51 -10.63
C ARG A 149 -37.22 -17.13 -10.58
N MET A 150 -37.56 -16.62 -9.40
CA MET A 150 -38.12 -15.28 -9.23
C MET A 150 -37.19 -14.18 -9.72
N LEU A 151 -35.89 -14.42 -9.62
CA LEU A 151 -34.85 -13.49 -10.04
C LEU A 151 -34.35 -13.71 -11.48
N SER A 152 -34.92 -14.66 -12.21
CA SER A 152 -34.60 -14.88 -13.62
C SER A 152 -34.85 -13.64 -14.49
N ASN A 153 -34.01 -13.47 -15.52
CA ASN A 153 -34.20 -12.38 -16.49
C ASN A 153 -35.31 -12.65 -17.51
N SER A 154 -35.74 -13.89 -17.61
CA SER A 154 -36.92 -14.30 -18.47
C SER A 154 -38.07 -14.70 -17.59
N PRO A 155 -39.32 -14.55 -18.08
CA PRO A 155 -40.51 -15.04 -17.36
C PRO A 155 -40.40 -16.54 -17.06
N GLU A 156 -40.72 -16.91 -15.83
CA GLU A 156 -40.69 -18.30 -15.36
C GLU A 156 -42.09 -18.74 -14.91
N PHE A 157 -42.53 -19.90 -15.40
CA PHE A 157 -43.84 -20.51 -15.09
C PHE A 157 -43.59 -21.88 -14.48
N ILE A 158 -43.97 -22.04 -13.22
CA ILE A 158 -43.73 -23.25 -12.45
C ILE A 158 -45.07 -23.92 -12.13
N LEU A 159 -45.23 -25.20 -12.47
CA LEU A 159 -46.35 -25.96 -12.01
C LEU A 159 -46.35 -26.06 -10.49
N SER A 160 -47.39 -25.53 -9.86
CA SER A 160 -47.46 -25.50 -8.41
C SER A 160 -47.73 -26.89 -7.83
N GLU A 161 -46.79 -27.37 -7.05
CA GLU A 161 -46.92 -28.58 -6.23
C GLU A 161 -47.37 -28.24 -4.79
N PHE A 162 -47.57 -26.95 -4.51
CA PHE A 162 -47.89 -26.42 -3.18
C PHE A 162 -49.42 -26.22 -3.04
N THR A 163 -49.86 -26.20 -1.79
CA THR A 163 -51.23 -25.70 -1.52
C THR A 163 -51.34 -24.24 -1.88
N THR A 164 -52.58 -23.77 -2.10
CA THR A 164 -52.83 -22.34 -2.34
C THR A 164 -52.23 -21.45 -1.28
N GLN A 165 -52.42 -21.77 0.00
CA GLN A 165 -51.87 -21.00 1.12
C GLN A 165 -50.34 -21.01 1.11
N GLN A 166 -49.71 -22.18 0.95
CA GLN A 166 -48.24 -22.29 0.89
C GLN A 166 -47.65 -21.46 -0.24
N SER A 167 -48.28 -21.42 -1.42
CA SER A 167 -47.83 -20.61 -2.55
C SER A 167 -47.90 -19.10 -2.26
N GLN A 168 -48.96 -18.63 -1.58
CA GLN A 168 -49.13 -17.24 -1.17
C GLN A 168 -48.12 -16.85 -0.09
N ASP A 169 -48.00 -17.68 0.94
CA ASP A 169 -47.07 -17.46 2.06
C ASP A 169 -45.65 -17.41 1.56
N LEU A 170 -45.24 -18.37 0.71
CA LEU A 170 -43.90 -18.43 0.12
C LEU A 170 -43.61 -17.19 -0.72
N LEU A 171 -44.56 -16.77 -1.60
CA LEU A 171 -44.36 -15.60 -2.44
C LEU A 171 -44.14 -14.34 -1.59
N LEU A 172 -45.05 -14.05 -0.64
CA LEU A 172 -44.96 -12.85 0.19
C LEU A 172 -43.70 -12.86 1.07
N THR A 173 -43.30 -14.03 1.61
CA THR A 173 -42.08 -14.15 2.38
C THR A 173 -40.83 -13.88 1.52
N LEU A 174 -40.77 -14.43 0.30
CA LEU A 174 -39.62 -14.24 -0.59
C LEU A 174 -39.45 -12.81 -1.07
N LEU A 175 -40.54 -11.99 -1.13
CA LEU A 175 -40.39 -10.57 -1.45
C LEU A 175 -39.48 -9.84 -0.45
N ASN A 176 -39.38 -10.29 0.80
CA ASN A 176 -38.51 -9.70 1.82
C ASN A 176 -37.01 -9.92 1.54
N TYR A 177 -36.67 -10.87 0.68
CA TYR A 177 -35.29 -11.21 0.28
C TYR A 177 -34.87 -10.56 -1.05
N ILE A 178 -35.71 -9.69 -1.62
CA ILE A 178 -35.45 -8.98 -2.86
C ILE A 178 -35.30 -7.49 -2.57
N PRO A 179 -34.19 -6.84 -2.94
CA PRO A 179 -34.04 -5.40 -2.84
C PRO A 179 -35.20 -4.65 -3.50
N VAL A 180 -35.63 -3.57 -2.89
CA VAL A 180 -36.80 -2.80 -3.37
C VAL A 180 -36.59 -2.30 -4.80
N GLU A 181 -35.38 -1.90 -5.17
CA GLU A 181 -35.12 -1.44 -6.54
C GLU A 181 -35.31 -2.53 -7.58
N ILE A 182 -35.04 -3.80 -7.25
CA ILE A 182 -35.35 -4.96 -8.10
C ILE A 182 -36.87 -5.17 -8.14
N LEU A 183 -37.58 -5.09 -7.00
CA LEU A 183 -39.03 -5.27 -6.93
C LEU A 183 -39.77 -4.27 -7.81
N LYS A 184 -39.31 -3.03 -7.95
CA LYS A 184 -39.92 -2.00 -8.80
C LYS A 184 -40.08 -2.41 -10.26
N TYR A 185 -39.40 -3.48 -10.71
CA TYR A 185 -39.46 -3.97 -12.09
C TYR A 185 -39.91 -5.43 -12.20
N LYS A 186 -40.10 -6.14 -11.12
CA LYS A 186 -40.50 -7.54 -11.10
C LYS A 186 -41.99 -7.72 -10.78
N SER A 187 -42.59 -8.74 -11.36
CA SER A 187 -43.99 -9.06 -11.17
C SER A 187 -44.19 -10.56 -10.92
N PHE A 188 -45.12 -10.90 -10.04
CA PHE A 188 -45.27 -12.23 -9.49
C PHE A 188 -46.74 -12.65 -9.39
N CYS A 189 -47.01 -13.97 -9.49
CA CYS A 189 -48.34 -14.53 -9.18
C CYS A 189 -48.19 -15.87 -8.42
N SER A 190 -48.93 -16.03 -7.31
CA SER A 190 -48.86 -17.20 -6.45
C SER A 190 -49.73 -18.37 -6.95
N GLY A 191 -50.58 -18.19 -7.99
CA GLY A 191 -51.41 -19.27 -8.46
C GLY A 191 -52.41 -18.82 -9.49
N SER A 192 -52.14 -19.03 -10.77
CA SER A 192 -53.08 -18.82 -11.88
C SER A 192 -53.34 -20.12 -12.62
N ALA A 193 -54.44 -20.22 -13.33
CA ALA A 193 -54.70 -21.41 -14.13
C ALA A 193 -53.68 -21.56 -15.26
N THR A 194 -53.42 -20.47 -15.97
CA THR A 194 -52.43 -20.34 -17.06
C THR A 194 -51.59 -19.09 -16.85
N PRO A 195 -50.42 -19.00 -17.53
CA PRO A 195 -49.53 -17.84 -17.38
C PRO A 195 -50.22 -16.53 -17.71
N ARG A 196 -50.20 -15.60 -16.76
CA ARG A 196 -50.80 -14.28 -16.89
C ARG A 196 -49.91 -13.29 -17.60
N SER A 197 -50.50 -12.43 -18.40
CA SER A 197 -49.79 -11.37 -19.11
C SER A 197 -50.68 -10.11 -19.21
N TYR A 198 -50.01 -8.97 -19.41
CA TYR A 198 -50.65 -7.72 -19.79
C TYR A 198 -49.92 -7.13 -20.98
N ASP A 199 -50.63 -6.68 -22.00
CA ASP A 199 -50.08 -6.10 -23.22
C ASP A 199 -48.98 -6.99 -23.88
N GLY A 200 -49.21 -8.29 -23.89
CA GLY A 200 -48.27 -9.30 -24.43
C GLY A 200 -47.02 -9.58 -23.57
N GLN A 201 -46.88 -8.94 -22.41
CA GLN A 201 -45.81 -9.16 -21.49
C GLN A 201 -46.25 -10.04 -20.31
N TYR A 202 -45.55 -11.18 -20.14
CA TYR A 202 -45.82 -12.08 -19.02
C TYR A 202 -45.26 -11.51 -17.71
N LEU A 203 -45.93 -11.85 -16.59
CA LEU A 203 -45.36 -11.59 -15.25
C LEU A 203 -44.03 -12.35 -15.09
N SER A 204 -43.08 -11.78 -14.33
CA SER A 204 -41.74 -12.28 -14.21
C SER A 204 -41.64 -13.71 -13.65
N PHE A 205 -42.49 -14.04 -12.69
CA PHE A 205 -42.55 -15.37 -12.10
C PHE A 205 -44.03 -15.72 -11.75
N GLN A 206 -44.43 -16.95 -12.04
CA GLN A 206 -45.79 -17.38 -11.74
C GLN A 206 -45.84 -18.87 -11.36
N PHE A 207 -46.53 -19.16 -10.28
CA PHE A 207 -47.07 -20.49 -10.09
C PHE A 207 -48.33 -20.67 -10.97
N VAL A 208 -48.38 -21.76 -11.68
CA VAL A 208 -49.56 -22.14 -12.50
C VAL A 208 -50.07 -23.49 -12.04
N THR A 209 -51.39 -23.73 -12.25
CA THR A 209 -52.04 -24.94 -11.77
C THR A 209 -52.31 -25.97 -12.86
N HIS A 210 -52.21 -25.56 -14.13
CA HIS A 210 -52.41 -26.44 -15.27
C HIS A 210 -51.09 -26.58 -16.04
N ASP A 211 -50.82 -27.84 -16.44
CA ASP A 211 -49.61 -28.14 -17.21
C ASP A 211 -49.75 -27.65 -18.66
N GLY A 212 -48.62 -27.29 -19.28
CA GLY A 212 -48.56 -26.78 -20.65
C GLY A 212 -47.11 -26.69 -21.17
N ASN A 213 -46.97 -26.44 -22.47
CA ASN A 213 -45.68 -26.53 -23.17
C ASN A 213 -44.56 -25.60 -22.66
N ALA A 214 -44.90 -24.50 -21.96
CA ALA A 214 -43.92 -23.56 -21.42
C ALA A 214 -43.72 -23.71 -19.91
N ILE A 215 -44.41 -24.65 -19.27
CA ILE A 215 -44.46 -24.79 -17.82
C ILE A 215 -43.37 -25.74 -17.38
N LYS A 216 -42.64 -25.33 -16.35
CA LYS A 216 -41.49 -26.06 -15.76
C LYS A 216 -41.90 -26.70 -14.43
N TYR A 217 -41.14 -27.72 -14.03
CA TYR A 217 -41.26 -28.36 -12.72
C TYR A 217 -40.08 -27.98 -11.86
N LEU A 218 -40.22 -28.00 -10.54
CA LEU A 218 -39.12 -27.87 -9.61
C LEU A 218 -38.29 -29.16 -9.67
N THR A 219 -36.98 -28.99 -9.83
CA THR A 219 -36.04 -30.09 -10.04
C THR A 219 -35.11 -30.33 -8.86
N ASN A 220 -34.97 -29.35 -7.98
CA ASN A 220 -34.02 -29.31 -6.83
C ASN A 220 -32.57 -29.61 -7.23
N LYS A 221 -32.16 -29.24 -8.45
CA LYS A 221 -30.82 -29.56 -8.99
C LYS A 221 -30.07 -28.29 -9.41
N ASN A 222 -28.77 -28.31 -9.19
CA ASN A 222 -27.84 -27.27 -9.64
C ASN A 222 -28.20 -25.85 -9.16
N LEU A 223 -28.63 -25.73 -7.89
CA LEU A 223 -28.97 -24.45 -7.29
C LEU A 223 -27.72 -23.66 -6.88
N GLY A 224 -27.72 -22.37 -7.12
CA GLY A 224 -26.66 -21.47 -6.62
C GLY A 224 -26.60 -21.47 -5.09
N LEU A 225 -25.40 -21.43 -4.52
CA LEU A 225 -25.22 -21.37 -3.06
C LEU A 225 -25.93 -20.17 -2.43
N TRP A 226 -25.96 -19.03 -3.14
CA TRP A 226 -26.68 -17.84 -2.77
C TRP A 226 -28.20 -18.07 -2.60
N ALA A 227 -28.81 -18.87 -3.49
CA ALA A 227 -30.22 -19.21 -3.41
C ALA A 227 -30.48 -20.23 -2.28
N GLN A 228 -29.60 -21.21 -2.11
CA GLN A 228 -29.67 -22.16 -1.00
C GLN A 228 -29.62 -21.48 0.36
N LEU A 229 -28.78 -20.42 0.51
CA LEU A 229 -28.75 -19.61 1.73
C LEU A 229 -30.12 -19.01 2.06
N VAL A 230 -30.82 -18.48 1.06
CA VAL A 230 -32.18 -17.95 1.22
C VAL A 230 -33.15 -19.08 1.56
N GLY A 231 -33.07 -20.22 0.85
CA GLY A 231 -33.90 -21.40 1.14
C GLY A 231 -33.79 -21.87 2.58
N VAL A 232 -32.58 -22.01 3.09
CA VAL A 232 -32.30 -22.37 4.50
C VAL A 232 -32.84 -21.29 5.46
N SER A 233 -32.68 -20.00 5.12
CA SER A 233 -33.16 -18.89 5.95
C SER A 233 -34.67 -18.91 6.10
N VAL A 234 -35.41 -19.09 4.99
CA VAL A 234 -36.87 -19.15 4.95
C VAL A 234 -37.41 -20.38 5.65
N ALA A 235 -36.90 -21.59 5.28
CA ALA A 235 -37.36 -22.84 5.87
C ALA A 235 -37.16 -22.94 7.39
N ASN A 236 -36.15 -22.24 7.93
CA ASN A 236 -35.89 -22.20 9.37
C ASN A 236 -36.42 -20.94 10.06
N ASN A 237 -37.25 -20.15 9.39
CA ASN A 237 -37.82 -18.89 9.89
C ASN A 237 -36.75 -17.94 10.48
N ARG A 238 -35.66 -17.67 9.68
CA ARG A 238 -34.54 -16.83 10.08
C ARG A 238 -34.57 -15.51 9.33
N PRO A 239 -35.25 -14.46 9.85
CA PRO A 239 -35.40 -13.18 9.14
C PRO A 239 -34.13 -12.34 9.07
N GLN A 240 -33.05 -12.76 9.75
CA GLN A 240 -31.80 -12.00 9.82
C GLN A 240 -31.21 -11.73 8.43
N LEU A 241 -31.29 -12.71 7.50
CA LEU A 241 -30.79 -12.54 6.14
C LEU A 241 -31.60 -11.50 5.36
N ALA A 242 -32.93 -11.49 5.49
CA ALA A 242 -33.80 -10.48 4.88
C ALA A 242 -33.48 -9.08 5.42
N ARG A 243 -33.29 -8.95 6.74
CA ARG A 243 -32.84 -7.69 7.38
C ARG A 243 -31.48 -7.24 6.88
N LEU A 244 -30.54 -8.18 6.66
CA LEU A 244 -29.21 -7.89 6.11
C LEU A 244 -29.30 -7.37 4.67
N ILE A 245 -30.09 -8.02 3.79
CA ILE A 245 -30.34 -7.55 2.44
C ILE A 245 -30.95 -6.15 2.46
N LYS A 246 -31.93 -5.92 3.30
CA LYS A 246 -32.57 -4.62 3.45
C LYS A 246 -31.60 -3.54 3.92
N HIS A 247 -30.68 -3.87 4.83
CA HIS A 247 -29.66 -2.94 5.32
C HIS A 247 -28.72 -2.45 4.21
N TYR A 248 -28.36 -3.33 3.27
CA TYR A 248 -27.44 -3.00 2.15
C TYR A 248 -28.16 -2.75 0.82
N GLN A 249 -29.49 -2.64 0.80
CA GLN A 249 -30.26 -2.54 -0.45
C GLN A 249 -29.87 -1.36 -1.35
N ASP A 250 -29.45 -0.22 -0.76
CA ASP A 250 -29.01 0.95 -1.52
C ASP A 250 -27.72 0.69 -2.31
N GLU A 251 -26.82 -0.17 -1.77
CA GLU A 251 -25.59 -0.58 -2.45
C GLU A 251 -25.84 -1.67 -3.50
N LEU A 252 -26.87 -2.50 -3.29
CA LEU A 252 -27.27 -3.55 -4.23
C LEU A 252 -27.99 -2.97 -5.44
N GLY A 253 -28.77 -1.90 -5.26
CA GLY A 253 -29.52 -1.23 -6.30
C GLY A 253 -30.51 -2.17 -6.99
N ASP A 254 -30.63 -2.03 -8.32
CA ASP A 254 -31.52 -2.83 -9.18
C ASP A 254 -30.85 -4.08 -9.79
N SER A 255 -29.61 -4.38 -9.40
CA SER A 255 -28.81 -5.45 -9.98
C SER A 255 -29.01 -6.79 -9.29
N VAL A 256 -29.60 -7.74 -9.99
CA VAL A 256 -29.72 -9.13 -9.54
C VAL A 256 -28.34 -9.77 -9.36
N GLU A 257 -27.35 -9.43 -10.20
CA GLU A 257 -26.00 -9.98 -10.09
C GLU A 257 -25.28 -9.46 -8.84
N LYS A 258 -25.47 -8.17 -8.45
CA LYS A 258 -24.97 -7.65 -7.17
C LYS A 258 -25.61 -8.37 -5.98
N LEU A 259 -26.91 -8.62 -6.02
CA LEU A 259 -27.58 -9.41 -4.97
C LEU A 259 -27.01 -10.83 -4.87
N LYS A 260 -26.79 -11.51 -5.99
CA LYS A 260 -26.16 -12.86 -5.99
C LYS A 260 -24.75 -12.82 -5.43
N GLY A 261 -23.92 -11.88 -5.85
CA GLY A 261 -22.57 -11.70 -5.35
C GLY A 261 -22.54 -11.42 -3.85
N PHE A 262 -23.38 -10.49 -3.39
CA PHE A 262 -23.55 -10.20 -1.96
C PHE A 262 -23.91 -11.46 -1.15
N LEU A 263 -24.88 -12.23 -1.59
CA LEU A 263 -25.29 -13.47 -0.91
C LEU A 263 -24.19 -14.53 -0.93
N ASN A 264 -23.42 -14.64 -2.02
CA ASN A 264 -22.26 -15.53 -2.09
C ASN A 264 -21.18 -15.13 -1.06
N VAL A 265 -20.90 -13.83 -0.89
CA VAL A 265 -19.97 -13.36 0.17
C VAL A 265 -20.49 -13.77 1.55
N VAL A 266 -21.79 -13.62 1.82
CA VAL A 266 -22.40 -14.06 3.08
C VAL A 266 -22.25 -15.58 3.29
N VAL A 267 -22.40 -16.39 2.23
CA VAL A 267 -22.14 -17.85 2.28
C VAL A 267 -20.70 -18.12 2.68
N LEU A 268 -19.75 -17.45 2.04
CA LEU A 268 -18.30 -17.65 2.27
C LEU A 268 -17.90 -17.26 3.70
N ILE A 269 -18.41 -16.14 4.22
CA ILE A 269 -18.15 -15.69 5.60
C ILE A 269 -18.63 -16.72 6.64
N ASN A 270 -19.74 -17.40 6.36
CA ASN A 270 -20.32 -18.38 7.28
C ASN A 270 -19.75 -19.82 7.06
N ARG A 271 -18.81 -20.00 6.14
CA ARG A 271 -18.23 -21.31 5.84
C ARG A 271 -17.32 -21.78 6.97
N VAL A 272 -17.54 -22.99 7.47
CA VAL A 272 -16.67 -23.63 8.44
C VAL A 272 -15.49 -24.26 7.70
N CYS A 273 -14.29 -23.74 7.98
CA CYS A 273 -13.04 -24.22 7.40
C CYS A 273 -12.41 -25.31 8.28
N LYS A 274 -11.74 -26.29 7.66
CA LYS A 274 -11.13 -27.45 8.34
C LYS A 274 -9.68 -27.18 8.76
N ASP A 275 -8.96 -26.41 7.96
CA ASP A 275 -7.54 -26.10 8.14
C ASP A 275 -7.20 -24.69 7.64
N GLU A 276 -5.95 -24.29 7.83
CA GLU A 276 -5.48 -22.94 7.47
C GLU A 276 -5.45 -22.72 5.94
N ASP A 277 -5.14 -23.77 5.16
CA ASP A 277 -5.12 -23.66 3.69
C ASP A 277 -6.53 -23.39 3.15
N GLU A 278 -7.55 -24.07 3.70
CA GLU A 278 -8.94 -23.81 3.35
C GLU A 278 -9.38 -22.40 3.74
N LYS A 279 -8.96 -21.91 4.90
CA LYS A 279 -9.22 -20.52 5.36
C LYS A 279 -8.64 -19.49 4.39
N HIS A 280 -7.41 -19.69 3.97
CA HIS A 280 -6.76 -18.79 3.01
C HIS A 280 -7.49 -18.78 1.67
N LEU A 281 -7.89 -19.95 1.15
CA LEU A 281 -8.66 -20.04 -0.08
C LEU A 281 -10.01 -19.33 0.03
N VAL A 282 -10.71 -19.46 1.16
CA VAL A 282 -11.98 -18.78 1.42
C VAL A 282 -11.79 -17.27 1.45
N LEU A 283 -10.72 -16.76 2.06
CA LEU A 283 -10.41 -15.34 2.07
C LEU A 283 -10.19 -14.80 0.65
N LEU A 284 -9.40 -15.51 -0.15
CA LEU A 284 -9.19 -15.15 -1.56
C LEU A 284 -10.51 -15.12 -2.35
N GLU A 285 -11.39 -16.11 -2.11
CA GLU A 285 -12.69 -16.19 -2.78
C GLU A 285 -13.63 -15.05 -2.35
N ILE A 286 -13.62 -14.65 -1.07
CA ILE A 286 -14.35 -13.47 -0.57
C ILE A 286 -13.89 -12.21 -1.28
N ILE A 287 -12.58 -11.96 -1.34
CA ILE A 287 -12.02 -10.76 -1.95
C ILE A 287 -12.36 -10.72 -3.44
N LYS A 288 -12.17 -11.83 -4.14
CA LYS A 288 -12.51 -11.95 -5.56
C LYS A 288 -13.99 -11.68 -5.80
N THR A 289 -14.88 -12.31 -5.01
CA THR A 289 -16.33 -12.13 -5.14
C THR A 289 -16.75 -10.68 -4.86
N LEU A 290 -16.14 -10.03 -3.86
CA LEU A 290 -16.38 -8.61 -3.58
C LEU A 290 -15.93 -7.72 -4.75
N SER A 291 -14.74 -7.99 -5.32
CA SER A 291 -14.21 -7.22 -6.47
C SER A 291 -15.07 -7.39 -7.72
N GLU A 292 -15.55 -8.61 -7.99
CA GLU A 292 -16.43 -8.90 -9.13
C GLU A 292 -17.84 -8.29 -8.95
N THR A 293 -18.35 -8.27 -7.71
CA THR A 293 -19.67 -7.74 -7.37
C THR A 293 -19.69 -6.21 -7.36
N PHE A 294 -18.64 -5.61 -6.83
CA PHE A 294 -18.47 -4.17 -6.64
C PHE A 294 -17.10 -3.72 -7.16
N PRO A 295 -16.93 -3.61 -8.49
CA PRO A 295 -15.62 -3.34 -9.10
C PRO A 295 -15.08 -1.93 -8.84
N ASP A 296 -15.93 -0.97 -8.55
CA ASP A 296 -15.52 0.39 -8.19
C ASP A 296 -15.26 0.51 -6.67
N LYS A 297 -14.30 1.36 -6.29
CA LYS A 297 -13.94 1.61 -4.89
C LYS A 297 -15.09 2.14 -4.05
N GLU A 298 -15.95 2.95 -4.65
CA GLU A 298 -17.12 3.55 -3.97
C GLU A 298 -18.35 2.65 -4.00
N GLU A 299 -18.39 1.63 -4.88
CA GLU A 299 -19.48 0.67 -4.90
C GLU A 299 -19.36 -0.34 -3.74
N GLY A 300 -20.48 -0.61 -3.07
CA GLY A 300 -20.51 -1.53 -1.94
C GLY A 300 -19.63 -1.12 -0.76
N LYS A 301 -19.36 0.17 -0.60
CA LYS A 301 -18.39 0.70 0.37
C LYS A 301 -18.69 0.29 1.82
N VAL A 302 -19.96 0.39 2.22
CA VAL A 302 -20.37 0.05 3.60
C VAL A 302 -20.27 -1.46 3.81
N PHE A 303 -20.68 -2.26 2.82
CA PHE A 303 -20.61 -3.71 2.90
C PHE A 303 -19.16 -4.22 2.89
N LYS A 304 -18.32 -3.73 1.98
CA LYS A 304 -16.88 -4.05 1.95
C LYS A 304 -16.23 -3.76 3.31
N SER A 305 -16.47 -2.56 3.86
CA SER A 305 -15.95 -2.18 5.18
C SER A 305 -16.45 -3.11 6.29
N ALA A 306 -17.75 -3.43 6.29
CA ALA A 306 -18.32 -4.33 7.30
C ALA A 306 -17.72 -5.74 7.24
N VAL A 307 -17.46 -6.26 6.03
CA VAL A 307 -16.81 -7.56 5.83
C VAL A 307 -15.40 -7.55 6.42
N PHE A 308 -14.57 -6.56 6.08
CA PHE A 308 -13.16 -6.53 6.50
C PHE A 308 -12.96 -6.06 7.95
N GLN A 309 -13.85 -5.22 8.49
CA GLN A 309 -13.77 -4.76 9.89
C GLN A 309 -14.34 -5.78 10.89
N SER A 310 -14.95 -6.86 10.41
CA SER A 310 -15.40 -7.97 11.25
C SER A 310 -14.21 -8.77 11.84
N SER A 311 -14.51 -9.80 12.62
CA SER A 311 -13.51 -10.75 13.13
C SER A 311 -12.87 -11.64 12.04
N LEU A 312 -13.19 -11.40 10.78
CA LEU A 312 -12.84 -12.22 9.63
C LEU A 312 -11.35 -12.60 9.56
N ALA A 313 -10.46 -11.64 9.84
CA ALA A 313 -9.01 -11.89 9.80
C ALA A 313 -8.56 -12.96 10.81
N ARG A 314 -9.12 -12.92 12.03
CA ARG A 314 -8.85 -13.93 13.07
C ARG A 314 -9.44 -15.28 12.74
N ASP A 315 -10.65 -15.27 12.20
CA ASP A 315 -11.38 -16.49 11.85
C ASP A 315 -10.76 -17.19 10.62
N LEU A 316 -10.06 -16.43 9.76
CA LEU A 316 -9.42 -16.89 8.52
C LEU A 316 -7.87 -16.92 8.59
N GLY A 317 -7.29 -17.36 9.70
CA GLY A 317 -5.84 -17.63 9.79
C GLY A 317 -4.99 -16.57 10.47
N GLY A 318 -5.61 -15.56 11.08
CA GLY A 318 -4.92 -14.53 11.85
C GLY A 318 -4.55 -13.28 11.03
N GLU A 319 -4.15 -12.24 11.75
CA GLU A 319 -3.94 -10.90 11.19
C GLU A 319 -2.78 -10.86 10.18
N VAL A 320 -1.69 -11.56 10.45
CA VAL A 320 -0.51 -11.63 9.56
C VAL A 320 -0.87 -12.26 8.21
N SER A 321 -1.60 -13.39 8.22
CA SER A 321 -2.02 -14.09 7.00
C SER A 321 -2.99 -13.22 6.18
N PHE A 322 -3.92 -12.53 6.85
CA PHE A 322 -4.83 -11.59 6.22
C PHE A 322 -4.08 -10.45 5.54
N LEU A 323 -3.16 -9.78 6.25
CA LEU A 323 -2.39 -8.67 5.72
C LEU A 323 -1.45 -9.10 4.59
N TYR A 324 -0.84 -10.28 4.69
CA TYR A 324 -0.06 -10.87 3.60
C TYR A 324 -0.91 -11.05 2.34
N THR A 325 -2.11 -11.62 2.49
CA THR A 325 -3.03 -11.83 1.37
C THR A 325 -3.39 -10.50 0.71
N ILE A 326 -3.83 -9.51 1.51
CA ILE A 326 -4.19 -8.18 1.02
C ILE A 326 -3.00 -7.49 0.33
N SER A 327 -1.76 -7.72 0.78
CA SER A 327 -0.55 -7.10 0.22
C SER A 327 -0.05 -7.77 -1.07
N THR A 328 -0.62 -8.92 -1.46
CA THR A 328 -0.13 -9.73 -2.61
C THR A 328 -1.16 -9.92 -3.72
N ILE A 329 -2.40 -9.51 -3.52
CA ILE A 329 -3.47 -9.62 -4.51
C ILE A 329 -3.81 -8.27 -5.14
N ASP A 330 -4.66 -8.29 -6.18
CA ASP A 330 -5.24 -7.07 -6.74
C ASP A 330 -6.27 -6.47 -5.77
N VAL A 331 -6.02 -5.25 -5.33
CA VAL A 331 -6.88 -4.46 -4.42
C VAL A 331 -7.44 -3.21 -5.09
N SER A 332 -7.42 -3.12 -6.41
CA SER A 332 -7.87 -1.95 -7.17
C SER A 332 -9.32 -1.53 -6.91
N SER A 333 -10.16 -2.48 -6.51
CA SER A 333 -11.57 -2.26 -6.15
C SER A 333 -11.79 -1.86 -4.68
N PHE A 334 -10.74 -1.71 -3.87
CA PHE A 334 -10.81 -1.38 -2.44
C PHE A 334 -10.07 -0.10 -2.10
N THR A 335 -10.37 0.48 -0.94
CA THR A 335 -9.57 1.54 -0.31
C THR A 335 -8.91 1.01 0.96
N GLU A 336 -7.79 1.62 1.34
CA GLU A 336 -7.09 1.27 2.60
C GLU A 336 -7.99 1.44 3.83
N GLU A 337 -8.87 2.46 3.82
CA GLU A 337 -9.84 2.73 4.88
C GLU A 337 -10.89 1.63 5.04
N GLN A 338 -11.36 1.02 3.93
CA GLN A 338 -12.33 -0.09 3.99
C GLN A 338 -11.75 -1.30 4.72
N ILE A 339 -10.45 -1.51 4.60
CA ILE A 339 -9.72 -2.64 5.19
C ILE A 339 -9.12 -2.29 6.55
N ASP A 340 -9.05 -1.01 6.92
CA ASP A 340 -8.28 -0.50 8.08
C ASP A 340 -6.79 -0.92 8.00
N TYR A 341 -6.20 -0.95 6.78
CA TYR A 341 -4.92 -1.59 6.49
C TYR A 341 -3.78 -1.06 7.37
N GLU A 342 -3.59 0.26 7.41
CA GLU A 342 -2.55 0.89 8.21
C GLU A 342 -2.75 0.64 9.71
N LYS A 343 -3.99 0.77 10.20
CA LYS A 343 -4.31 0.51 11.61
C LYS A 343 -4.04 -0.93 12.02
N ARG A 344 -4.29 -1.89 11.12
CA ARG A 344 -3.99 -3.30 11.34
C ARG A 344 -2.50 -3.56 11.43
N LEU A 345 -1.69 -2.92 10.56
CA LEU A 345 -0.24 -2.99 10.63
C LEU A 345 0.31 -2.46 11.97
N PHE A 346 -0.20 -1.34 12.47
CA PHE A 346 0.20 -0.78 13.76
C PHE A 346 -0.22 -1.64 14.97
N ASN A 347 -1.20 -2.51 14.82
CA ASN A 347 -1.63 -3.42 15.87
C ASN A 347 -0.83 -4.73 15.92
N LEU A 348 0.03 -5.00 14.94
CA LEU A 348 0.93 -6.15 14.98
C LEU A 348 2.01 -5.94 16.05
N SER A 349 2.40 -7.02 16.70
CA SER A 349 3.67 -7.03 17.44
C SER A 349 4.85 -6.92 16.47
N THR A 350 6.00 -6.47 16.96
CA THR A 350 7.22 -6.38 16.15
C THR A 350 7.55 -7.70 15.47
N ASP A 351 7.46 -8.82 16.17
CA ASP A 351 7.73 -10.15 15.61
C ASP A 351 6.76 -10.53 14.48
N GLU A 352 5.48 -10.24 14.65
CA GLU A 352 4.45 -10.47 13.63
C GLU A 352 4.69 -9.60 12.40
N PHE A 353 5.02 -8.34 12.60
CA PHE A 353 5.33 -7.41 11.50
C PHE A 353 6.59 -7.84 10.73
N LEU A 354 7.65 -8.21 11.43
CA LEU A 354 8.87 -8.73 10.79
C LEU A 354 8.62 -10.06 10.05
N GLY A 355 7.76 -10.91 10.61
CA GLY A 355 7.30 -12.14 9.95
C GLY A 355 6.56 -11.86 8.64
N LEU A 356 5.66 -10.87 8.64
CA LEU A 356 4.95 -10.40 7.45
C LEU A 356 5.92 -9.85 6.39
N LEU A 357 6.84 -8.96 6.80
CA LEU A 357 7.86 -8.39 5.90
C LEU A 357 8.70 -9.49 5.24
N LYS A 358 9.13 -10.48 6.01
CA LYS A 358 9.94 -11.58 5.49
C LYS A 358 9.21 -12.38 4.42
N GLN A 359 7.90 -12.61 4.59
CA GLN A 359 7.07 -13.25 3.59
C GLN A 359 6.96 -12.38 2.33
N LEU A 360 6.76 -11.06 2.47
CA LEU A 360 6.62 -10.14 1.34
C LEU A 360 7.93 -9.99 0.54
N TYR A 361 9.09 -9.92 1.20
CA TYR A 361 10.37 -9.93 0.50
C TYR A 361 10.64 -11.22 -0.29
N SER A 362 9.99 -12.32 0.09
CA SER A 362 10.09 -13.60 -0.60
C SER A 362 9.01 -13.79 -1.67
N SER A 363 8.03 -12.89 -1.76
CA SER A 363 6.91 -12.95 -2.69
C SER A 363 7.26 -12.30 -4.03
N GLU A 364 6.89 -12.97 -5.14
CA GLU A 364 7.03 -12.40 -6.48
C GLU A 364 5.90 -11.39 -6.83
N ASN A 365 4.79 -11.44 -6.09
CA ASN A 365 3.60 -10.64 -6.34
C ASN A 365 3.27 -9.76 -5.14
N VAL A 366 3.90 -8.60 -5.06
CA VAL A 366 3.58 -7.58 -4.04
C VAL A 366 2.85 -6.42 -4.73
N ASN A 367 1.66 -6.08 -4.24
CA ASN A 367 0.88 -4.96 -4.77
C ASN A 367 1.40 -3.60 -4.23
N ASP A 368 0.78 -2.51 -4.69
CA ASP A 368 1.21 -1.16 -4.31
C ASP A 368 1.18 -0.91 -2.79
N TRP A 369 0.20 -1.47 -2.06
CA TRP A 369 0.10 -1.29 -0.61
C TRP A 369 1.23 -2.04 0.13
N GLY A 370 1.47 -3.29 -0.27
CA GLY A 370 2.59 -4.06 0.26
C GLY A 370 3.95 -3.44 -0.07
N ALA A 371 4.11 -2.93 -1.30
CA ALA A 371 5.32 -2.23 -1.72
C ALA A 371 5.54 -0.93 -0.94
N GLN A 372 4.48 -0.17 -0.67
CA GLN A 372 4.56 1.04 0.14
C GLN A 372 4.89 0.73 1.60
N MET A 373 4.32 -0.32 2.19
CA MET A 373 4.66 -0.78 3.53
C MET A 373 6.14 -1.19 3.62
N VAL A 374 6.63 -1.99 2.66
CA VAL A 374 8.04 -2.40 2.58
C VAL A 374 8.97 -1.19 2.46
N LYS A 375 8.56 -0.14 1.75
CA LYS A 375 9.33 1.10 1.62
C LYS A 375 9.35 1.93 2.91
N ASN A 376 8.27 1.89 3.69
CA ASN A 376 8.07 2.71 4.89
C ASN A 376 8.20 1.89 6.18
N VAL A 377 9.07 0.88 6.19
CA VAL A 377 9.29 -0.03 7.35
C VAL A 377 9.61 0.74 8.63
N ASP A 378 10.34 1.85 8.52
CA ASP A 378 10.74 2.73 9.64
C ASP A 378 9.56 3.43 10.35
N HIS A 379 8.36 3.43 9.76
CA HIS A 379 7.14 3.88 10.43
C HIS A 379 6.61 2.85 11.44
N PHE A 380 6.94 1.59 11.28
CA PHE A 380 6.40 0.48 12.07
C PHE A 380 7.41 -0.12 13.03
N VAL A 381 8.70 -0.10 12.68
CA VAL A 381 9.79 -0.61 13.51
C VAL A 381 10.98 0.33 13.52
N SER A 382 11.64 0.41 14.68
CA SER A 382 12.88 1.15 14.87
C SER A 382 14.12 0.25 14.68
N TYR A 383 15.28 0.86 14.50
CA TYR A 383 16.52 0.11 14.45
C TYR A 383 16.75 -0.74 15.71
N THR A 384 16.39 -0.24 16.89
CA THR A 384 16.57 -0.98 18.15
C THR A 384 15.79 -2.28 18.20
N GLU A 385 14.62 -2.34 17.54
CA GLU A 385 13.80 -3.54 17.47
C GLU A 385 14.32 -4.57 16.46
N ILE A 386 15.02 -4.11 15.41
CA ILE A 386 15.62 -5.01 14.39
C ILE A 386 17.10 -5.31 14.66
N ALA A 387 17.72 -4.67 15.63
CA ALA A 387 19.16 -4.81 15.90
C ALA A 387 19.58 -6.27 16.17
N GLU A 388 18.75 -7.04 16.87
CA GLU A 388 19.00 -8.46 17.15
C GLU A 388 19.00 -9.34 15.87
N LEU A 389 18.33 -8.92 14.81
CA LEU A 389 18.37 -9.64 13.53
C LEU A 389 19.78 -9.70 12.94
N ARG A 390 20.65 -8.75 13.28
CA ARG A 390 22.06 -8.74 12.91
C ARG A 390 22.77 -10.05 13.27
N HIS A 391 22.37 -10.67 14.39
CA HIS A 391 22.92 -11.92 14.91
C HIS A 391 22.06 -13.14 14.55
N THR A 392 20.74 -13.00 14.53
CA THR A 392 19.78 -14.12 14.38
C THR A 392 19.40 -14.37 12.92
N ASP A 393 19.23 -13.33 12.11
CA ASP A 393 18.89 -13.42 10.68
C ASP A 393 19.55 -12.29 9.87
N LYS A 394 20.86 -12.43 9.70
CA LYS A 394 21.70 -11.42 9.03
C LYS A 394 21.24 -11.10 7.61
N ALA A 395 20.76 -12.09 6.85
CA ALA A 395 20.32 -11.87 5.48
C ALA A 395 19.10 -10.94 5.45
N PHE A 396 18.14 -11.19 6.32
CA PHE A 396 16.95 -10.38 6.43
C PHE A 396 17.27 -8.97 6.97
N PHE A 397 18.15 -8.86 7.98
CA PHE A 397 18.65 -7.57 8.46
C PHE A 397 19.23 -6.72 7.32
N LEU A 398 20.14 -7.30 6.52
CA LEU A 398 20.73 -6.61 5.37
C LEU A 398 19.70 -6.16 4.35
N THR A 399 18.68 -6.99 4.09
CA THR A 399 17.56 -6.64 3.20
C THR A 399 16.79 -5.43 3.71
N LEU A 400 16.46 -5.39 5.01
CA LEU A 400 15.74 -4.27 5.63
C LEU A 400 16.49 -2.95 5.52
N ILE A 401 17.77 -2.94 5.90
CA ILE A 401 18.59 -1.72 5.87
C ILE A 401 18.99 -1.30 4.46
N SER A 402 19.01 -2.23 3.48
CA SER A 402 19.29 -1.92 2.08
C SER A 402 18.09 -1.34 1.34
N SER A 403 16.89 -1.58 1.81
CA SER A 403 15.66 -1.05 1.21
C SER A 403 15.11 0.18 1.92
N ASN A 404 15.61 0.52 3.12
CA ASN A 404 15.11 1.65 3.91
C ASN A 404 16.25 2.52 4.48
N THR A 405 16.44 3.70 3.88
CA THR A 405 17.51 4.64 4.27
C THR A 405 17.28 5.25 5.67
N SER A 406 16.04 5.34 6.12
CA SER A 406 15.75 5.86 7.45
C SER A 406 16.25 4.89 8.53
N LEU A 407 16.04 3.59 8.36
CA LEU A 407 16.61 2.57 9.24
C LEU A 407 18.15 2.58 9.19
N LEU A 408 18.73 2.74 8.01
CA LEU A 408 20.18 2.84 7.83
C LEU A 408 20.75 4.04 8.60
N ASN A 409 20.06 5.17 8.64
CA ASN A 409 20.44 6.36 9.39
C ASN A 409 20.28 6.23 10.92
N GLN A 410 19.55 5.22 11.42
CA GLN A 410 19.41 4.96 12.85
C GLN A 410 20.49 4.02 13.39
N ILE A 411 21.32 3.43 12.52
CA ILE A 411 22.37 2.49 12.91
C ILE A 411 23.44 3.19 13.77
N VAL A 412 23.75 2.59 14.90
CA VAL A 412 24.91 2.93 15.74
C VAL A 412 26.09 2.08 15.25
N TRP A 413 26.93 2.65 14.39
CA TRP A 413 28.03 1.94 13.72
C TRP A 413 29.09 1.43 14.65
N SER A 414 29.31 2.09 15.77
CA SER A 414 30.28 1.67 16.81
C SER A 414 29.96 0.31 17.46
N ASP A 415 28.72 -0.17 17.33
CA ASP A 415 28.28 -1.45 17.89
C ASP A 415 28.63 -2.65 17.00
N PHE A 416 29.15 -2.39 15.80
CA PHE A 416 29.47 -3.44 14.83
C PHE A 416 30.84 -4.04 15.06
N SER A 417 30.93 -5.36 14.99
CA SER A 417 32.19 -6.06 14.82
C SER A 417 32.75 -5.84 13.40
N LYS A 418 34.05 -6.15 13.23
CA LYS A 418 34.71 -6.07 11.92
C LYS A 418 34.01 -6.91 10.85
N GLU A 419 33.62 -8.13 11.19
CA GLU A 419 32.97 -9.09 10.31
C GLU A 419 31.57 -8.64 9.91
N GLU A 420 30.80 -8.09 10.86
CA GLU A 420 29.49 -7.53 10.62
C GLU A 420 29.58 -6.33 9.70
N LEU A 421 30.49 -5.41 9.99
CA LEU A 421 30.68 -4.21 9.19
C LEU A 421 31.07 -4.57 7.74
N GLN A 422 32.04 -5.47 7.56
CA GLN A 422 32.46 -5.91 6.22
C GLN A 422 31.30 -6.52 5.42
N SER A 423 30.43 -7.27 6.08
CA SER A 423 29.25 -7.86 5.41
C SER A 423 28.12 -6.88 5.11
N THR A 424 28.12 -5.71 5.77
CA THR A 424 27.13 -4.65 5.56
C THR A 424 27.56 -3.68 4.45
N LEU A 425 28.87 -3.56 4.18
CA LEU A 425 29.38 -2.63 3.17
C LEU A 425 28.77 -2.76 1.76
N PRO A 426 28.37 -3.95 1.25
CA PRO A 426 27.69 -4.06 -0.04
C PRO A 426 26.39 -3.27 -0.15
N VAL A 427 25.72 -2.95 0.98
CA VAL A 427 24.54 -2.09 1.02
C VAL A 427 24.84 -0.70 0.43
N PHE A 428 26.08 -0.22 0.58
CA PHE A 428 26.52 1.07 0.06
C PHE A 428 26.88 1.07 -1.44
N SER A 429 26.46 0.06 -2.19
CA SER A 429 26.60 0.03 -3.65
C SER A 429 25.44 0.77 -4.37
N ASP A 430 24.31 0.96 -3.73
CA ASP A 430 23.15 1.67 -4.29
C ASP A 430 23.27 3.18 -4.09
N LYS A 431 23.44 3.89 -5.22
CA LYS A 431 23.65 5.35 -5.24
C LYS A 431 22.41 6.17 -4.88
N GLU A 432 21.22 5.68 -5.20
CA GLU A 432 19.97 6.39 -4.90
C GLU A 432 19.71 6.39 -3.39
N MET A 433 19.85 5.23 -2.79
CA MET A 433 19.67 5.04 -1.36
C MET A 433 20.66 5.88 -0.54
N LEU A 434 21.91 6.00 -0.99
CA LEU A 434 22.96 6.75 -0.32
C LEU A 434 22.81 8.28 -0.46
N SER A 435 21.91 8.76 -1.27
CA SER A 435 21.68 10.22 -1.40
C SER A 435 21.19 10.87 -0.11
N SER A 436 20.48 10.13 0.74
CA SER A 436 19.90 10.56 2.01
C SER A 436 20.63 9.99 3.26
N PHE A 437 21.68 9.19 3.08
CA PHE A 437 22.49 8.72 4.20
C PHE A 437 23.31 9.88 4.81
N SER A 438 23.22 10.06 6.13
CA SER A 438 23.80 11.21 6.84
C SER A 438 24.95 10.86 7.80
N HIS A 439 25.12 9.60 8.20
CA HIS A 439 26.07 9.17 9.23
C HIS A 439 27.45 8.76 8.66
N TRP A 440 27.90 9.46 7.60
CA TRP A 440 29.17 9.17 6.93
C TRP A 440 30.38 9.22 7.86
N ARG A 441 30.45 10.21 8.77
CA ARG A 441 31.59 10.35 9.69
C ARG A 441 31.68 9.19 10.66
N GLU A 442 30.57 8.78 11.25
CA GLU A 442 30.53 7.70 12.21
C GLU A 442 30.91 6.37 11.55
N LEU A 443 30.27 6.05 10.42
CA LEU A 443 30.59 4.87 9.63
C LEU A 443 32.09 4.85 9.26
N PHE A 444 32.59 5.95 8.71
CA PHE A 444 33.98 6.05 8.24
C PHE A 444 34.96 5.90 9.40
N LYS A 445 34.69 6.52 10.55
CA LYS A 445 35.46 6.39 11.77
C LYS A 445 35.51 4.94 12.25
N THR A 446 34.36 4.28 12.34
CA THR A 446 34.24 2.89 12.77
C THR A 446 35.03 1.95 11.84
N MET A 447 34.95 2.18 10.53
CA MET A 447 35.75 1.39 9.56
C MET A 447 37.24 1.53 9.80
N LEU A 448 37.73 2.71 10.11
CA LEU A 448 39.15 2.96 10.42
C LEU A 448 39.55 2.27 11.73
N GLU A 449 38.80 2.45 12.80
CA GLU A 449 39.06 1.90 14.14
C GLU A 449 39.10 0.36 14.13
N LEU A 450 38.18 -0.27 13.36
CA LEU A 450 38.14 -1.72 13.17
C LEU A 450 39.16 -2.24 12.12
N SER A 451 39.93 -1.34 11.51
CA SER A 451 40.88 -1.67 10.43
C SER A 451 40.20 -2.44 9.28
N VAL A 452 39.02 -1.97 8.88
CA VAL A 452 38.30 -2.47 7.70
C VAL A 452 38.89 -1.81 6.46
N PRO A 453 39.25 -2.56 5.40
CA PRO A 453 39.69 -1.98 4.15
C PRO A 453 38.59 -1.15 3.50
N ILE A 454 38.85 0.13 3.24
CA ILE A 454 37.91 1.05 2.63
C ILE A 454 38.16 1.14 1.12
N ALA A 455 37.15 0.79 0.31
CA ALA A 455 37.30 0.88 -1.13
C ALA A 455 37.33 2.34 -1.61
N THR A 456 38.09 2.60 -2.69
CA THR A 456 38.22 3.94 -3.29
C THR A 456 36.87 4.61 -3.59
N GLU A 457 35.92 3.85 -4.10
CA GLU A 457 34.59 4.38 -4.41
C GLU A 457 33.81 4.83 -3.16
N LEU A 458 33.85 4.03 -2.10
CA LEU A 458 33.24 4.37 -0.82
C LEU A 458 33.90 5.60 -0.18
N THR A 459 35.23 5.69 -0.28
CA THR A 459 36.01 6.89 0.18
C THR A 459 35.54 8.14 -0.58
N ARG A 460 35.48 8.07 -1.90
CA ARG A 460 35.03 9.17 -2.75
C ARG A 460 33.61 9.62 -2.39
N MET A 461 32.71 8.67 -2.15
CA MET A 461 31.35 8.98 -1.71
C MET A 461 31.34 9.66 -0.34
N ALA A 462 32.01 9.09 0.65
CA ALA A 462 32.08 9.66 1.99
C ALA A 462 32.64 11.10 1.98
N PHE A 463 33.77 11.35 1.32
CA PHE A 463 34.38 12.67 1.23
C PHE A 463 33.51 13.68 0.45
N SER A 464 32.82 13.24 -0.60
CA SER A 464 31.94 14.12 -1.38
C SER A 464 30.67 14.51 -0.63
N ARG A 465 30.16 13.61 0.22
CA ARG A 465 28.92 13.84 0.99
C ARG A 465 29.20 14.57 2.32
N ASP A 466 30.28 14.24 2.98
CA ASP A 466 30.68 14.87 4.22
C ASP A 466 32.23 15.08 4.26
N LYS A 467 32.64 16.30 3.98
CA LYS A 467 34.06 16.68 4.02
C LYS A 467 34.71 16.44 5.39
N GLY A 468 33.92 16.36 6.48
CA GLY A 468 34.46 16.01 7.81
C GLY A 468 35.04 14.60 7.91
N CYS A 469 34.77 13.72 6.93
CA CYS A 469 35.45 12.42 6.83
C CYS A 469 36.93 12.58 6.53
N VAL A 470 37.36 13.66 5.87
CA VAL A 470 38.79 14.02 5.67
C VAL A 470 39.43 14.27 7.02
N ASP A 471 38.80 15.05 7.88
CA ASP A 471 39.30 15.38 9.23
C ASP A 471 39.36 14.12 10.08
N VAL A 472 38.35 13.24 10.00
CA VAL A 472 38.36 11.94 10.69
C VAL A 472 39.52 11.08 10.26
N TYR A 473 39.82 11.02 8.96
CA TYR A 473 40.97 10.22 8.47
C TYR A 473 42.32 10.79 8.93
N LEU A 474 42.51 12.09 8.82
CA LEU A 474 43.74 12.76 9.24
C LEU A 474 43.94 12.64 10.76
N ALA A 475 42.87 12.79 11.55
CA ALA A 475 42.93 12.58 12.99
C ALA A 475 43.24 11.14 13.36
N TYR A 476 42.70 10.17 12.64
CA TYR A 476 43.05 8.74 12.80
C TYR A 476 44.54 8.50 12.53
N LEU A 477 45.06 9.00 11.41
CA LEU A 477 46.50 8.89 11.08
C LEU A 477 47.39 9.64 12.06
N ASN A 478 46.89 10.69 12.68
CA ASN A 478 47.63 11.46 13.69
C ASN A 478 47.69 10.78 15.07
N THR A 479 47.23 9.56 15.18
CA THR A 479 47.34 8.71 16.36
C THR A 479 48.42 7.67 16.13
N GLU A 480 49.38 7.54 17.09
CA GLU A 480 50.49 6.60 16.98
C GLU A 480 50.02 5.17 16.68
N GLY A 481 50.72 4.51 15.75
CA GLY A 481 50.49 3.11 15.39
C GLY A 481 49.51 2.89 14.24
N HIS A 482 48.81 3.91 13.81
CA HIS A 482 47.89 3.79 12.67
C HIS A 482 48.64 3.94 11.34
N GLN A 483 48.22 3.14 10.34
CA GLN A 483 48.87 3.14 9.04
C GLN A 483 47.92 3.67 7.95
N PRO A 484 48.45 4.40 6.95
CA PRO A 484 47.65 4.94 5.87
C PRO A 484 47.10 3.83 4.98
N GLN A 485 45.79 3.92 4.66
CA GLN A 485 45.18 3.08 3.63
C GLN A 485 45.38 3.77 2.27
N THR A 486 46.04 3.08 1.34
CA THR A 486 46.39 3.63 0.02
C THR A 486 45.15 4.13 -0.76
N SER A 487 44.05 3.41 -0.69
CA SER A 487 42.78 3.78 -1.35
C SER A 487 42.21 5.10 -0.85
N VAL A 488 42.31 5.34 0.47
CA VAL A 488 41.81 6.55 1.12
C VAL A 488 42.78 7.72 0.88
N SER A 489 44.07 7.49 1.08
CA SER A 489 45.10 8.52 0.89
C SER A 489 45.08 9.09 -0.53
N LYS A 490 44.89 8.24 -1.54
CA LYS A 490 44.83 8.68 -2.93
C LYS A 490 43.67 9.62 -3.23
N GLU A 491 42.49 9.42 -2.63
CA GLU A 491 41.34 10.29 -2.84
C GLU A 491 41.53 11.68 -2.21
N LEU A 492 42.42 11.84 -1.21
CA LEU A 492 42.74 13.14 -0.59
C LEU A 492 43.30 14.15 -1.57
N GLU A 493 43.91 13.75 -2.69
CA GLU A 493 44.42 14.66 -3.73
C GLU A 493 43.31 15.63 -4.21
N HIS A 494 42.07 15.18 -4.21
CA HIS A 494 40.91 15.99 -4.64
C HIS A 494 40.37 16.89 -3.53
N TYR A 495 40.86 16.75 -2.28
CA TYR A 495 40.36 17.46 -1.10
C TYR A 495 41.49 18.28 -0.40
N SER A 496 42.48 18.73 -1.15
CA SER A 496 43.66 19.47 -0.64
C SER A 496 43.28 20.68 0.23
N ASP A 497 42.15 21.38 -0.08
CA ASP A 497 41.72 22.51 0.75
C ASP A 497 41.26 22.06 2.16
N SER A 498 40.58 20.92 2.28
CA SER A 498 40.21 20.34 3.59
C SER A 498 41.45 19.87 4.35
N VAL A 499 42.39 19.22 3.66
CA VAL A 499 43.64 18.77 4.27
C VAL A 499 44.43 19.96 4.83
N LEU A 500 44.57 21.05 4.07
CA LEU A 500 45.25 22.26 4.51
C LEU A 500 44.48 23.00 5.62
N ALA A 501 43.17 22.96 5.64
CA ALA A 501 42.37 23.51 6.73
C ALA A 501 42.64 22.74 8.05
N TRP A 502 42.62 21.42 7.99
CA TRP A 502 42.92 20.55 9.14
C TRP A 502 44.34 20.80 9.67
N LEU A 503 45.34 20.87 8.75
CA LEU A 503 46.74 21.13 9.12
C LEU A 503 46.91 22.51 9.82
N ALA A 504 46.13 23.52 9.43
CA ALA A 504 46.16 24.85 10.04
C ALA A 504 45.72 24.86 11.50
N GLU A 505 44.87 23.92 11.90
CA GLU A 505 44.36 23.77 13.28
C GLU A 505 45.20 22.78 14.12
N THR A 506 46.14 22.05 13.49
CA THR A 506 46.91 21.00 14.12
C THR A 506 48.26 21.52 14.54
N SER A 507 48.66 21.28 15.79
CA SER A 507 49.95 21.72 16.34
C SER A 507 51.09 20.72 16.10
N GLU A 508 50.81 19.44 16.08
CA GLU A 508 51.77 18.32 15.91
C GLU A 508 51.15 17.28 14.98
N ILE A 509 52.01 16.66 14.16
CA ILE A 509 51.58 15.57 13.26
C ILE A 509 52.52 14.36 13.41
N THR A 510 52.00 13.19 13.05
CA THR A 510 52.78 11.94 12.95
C THR A 510 53.50 11.84 11.60
N HIS A 511 54.45 10.87 11.51
CA HIS A 511 55.11 10.56 10.24
C HIS A 511 54.17 10.04 9.17
N GLU A 512 53.13 9.34 9.57
CA GLU A 512 52.06 8.82 8.68
C GLU A 512 51.27 9.98 8.02
N VAL A 513 50.96 11.01 8.79
CA VAL A 513 50.36 12.22 8.24
C VAL A 513 51.32 12.94 7.29
N ALA A 514 52.61 13.06 7.69
CA ALA A 514 53.64 13.66 6.83
C ALA A 514 53.79 12.90 5.50
N TYR A 515 53.75 11.57 5.54
CA TYR A 515 53.74 10.71 4.35
C TYR A 515 52.54 11.05 3.42
N VAL A 516 51.34 11.16 3.99
CA VAL A 516 50.15 11.49 3.21
C VAL A 516 50.25 12.89 2.59
N LEU A 517 50.69 13.90 3.36
CA LEU A 517 50.86 15.27 2.87
C LEU A 517 51.78 15.34 1.65
N VAL A 518 52.95 14.68 1.69
CA VAL A 518 53.93 14.68 0.59
C VAL A 518 53.39 14.01 -0.68
N ASN A 519 52.49 13.04 -0.54
CA ASN A 519 51.93 12.28 -1.66
C ASN A 519 50.60 12.84 -2.20
N THR A 520 49.98 13.77 -1.48
CA THR A 520 48.63 14.25 -1.86
C THR A 520 48.54 15.75 -2.13
N ILE A 521 49.49 16.53 -1.61
CA ILE A 521 49.50 18.00 -1.75
C ILE A 521 50.47 18.41 -2.86
N ASP A 522 49.98 19.17 -3.82
CA ASP A 522 50.85 19.87 -4.79
C ASP A 522 51.44 21.12 -4.12
N GLU A 523 52.70 21.03 -3.75
CA GLU A 523 53.48 22.08 -3.07
C GLU A 523 53.60 23.37 -3.90
N THR A 524 53.32 23.31 -5.21
CA THR A 524 53.40 24.47 -6.11
C THR A 524 52.05 25.16 -6.35
N SER A 525 50.97 24.57 -5.87
CA SER A 525 49.62 25.07 -6.13
C SER A 525 49.36 26.45 -5.50
N SER A 526 48.52 27.24 -6.14
CA SER A 526 48.08 28.53 -5.61
C SER A 526 47.32 28.38 -4.27
N LEU A 527 46.68 27.24 -4.06
CA LEU A 527 45.98 26.92 -2.83
C LEU A 527 46.95 26.86 -1.64
N VAL A 528 48.08 26.18 -1.83
CA VAL A 528 49.16 26.09 -0.84
C VAL A 528 49.78 27.48 -0.58
N GLN A 529 50.06 28.24 -1.63
CA GLN A 529 50.65 29.57 -1.54
C GLN A 529 49.74 30.55 -0.75
N ASN A 530 48.43 30.47 -0.94
CA ASN A 530 47.46 31.36 -0.29
C ASN A 530 47.27 31.05 1.21
N ARG A 531 47.55 29.85 1.69
CA ARG A 531 47.38 29.47 3.10
C ARG A 531 48.47 30.02 4.03
N GLY A 532 49.66 30.34 3.51
CA GLY A 532 50.79 30.88 4.27
C GLY A 532 51.70 29.81 4.88
N SER A 533 52.89 30.23 5.31
CA SER A 533 53.94 29.33 5.77
C SER A 533 53.65 28.65 7.11
N LYS A 534 52.96 29.33 8.03
CA LYS A 534 52.76 28.89 9.42
C LYS A 534 52.13 27.53 9.58
N ILE A 535 51.20 27.16 8.66
CA ILE A 535 50.50 25.88 8.72
C ILE A 535 51.44 24.68 8.54
N TRP A 536 52.63 24.89 7.98
CA TRP A 536 53.62 23.82 7.73
C TRP A 536 54.59 23.57 8.87
N ARG A 537 54.46 24.32 9.99
CA ARG A 537 55.30 24.10 11.18
C ARG A 537 55.21 22.65 11.70
N PRO A 538 54.04 22.06 11.90
CA PRO A 538 53.94 20.68 12.34
C PRO A 538 54.69 19.71 11.42
N PHE A 539 54.55 19.89 10.10
CA PHE A 539 55.29 19.08 9.11
C PHE A 539 56.81 19.27 9.25
N SER A 540 57.29 20.51 9.41
CA SER A 540 58.71 20.74 9.56
C SER A 540 59.27 20.18 10.87
N TYR A 541 58.48 20.13 11.95
CA TYR A 541 58.92 19.65 13.26
C TYR A 541 58.99 18.13 13.35
N VAL A 542 58.12 17.41 12.67
CA VAL A 542 58.11 15.95 12.69
C VAL A 542 59.31 15.34 11.95
N LEU A 543 59.89 16.05 10.96
CA LEU A 543 60.97 15.52 10.15
C LEU A 543 62.27 15.33 10.95
N THR A 544 62.86 14.13 10.84
CA THR A 544 64.11 13.70 11.44
C THR A 544 65.18 13.34 10.36
N GLU A 545 66.44 13.24 10.71
CA GLU A 545 67.48 12.94 9.72
C GLU A 545 67.32 11.61 9.00
N ASN A 546 66.50 10.70 9.52
CA ASN A 546 66.25 9.39 8.94
C ASN A 546 65.02 9.35 7.97
N ASP A 547 64.37 10.48 7.83
CA ASP A 547 63.19 10.53 6.96
C ASP A 547 63.54 10.46 5.47
N PRO A 548 62.61 9.97 4.63
CA PRO A 548 62.82 9.91 3.19
C PRO A 548 63.12 11.28 2.57
N ILE A 549 64.12 11.31 1.67
CA ILE A 549 64.59 12.56 1.04
C ILE A 549 63.50 13.35 0.34
N GLN A 550 62.44 12.69 -0.13
CA GLN A 550 61.27 13.33 -0.74
C GLN A 550 60.55 14.32 0.17
N TYR A 551 60.60 14.11 1.51
CA TYR A 551 59.97 15.04 2.46
C TYR A 551 60.76 16.36 2.54
N TYR A 552 62.08 16.26 2.45
CA TYR A 552 62.93 17.44 2.40
C TYR A 552 62.80 18.17 1.05
N VAL A 553 62.65 17.43 -0.07
CA VAL A 553 62.37 18.02 -1.38
C VAL A 553 61.05 18.79 -1.34
N PHE A 554 60.00 18.17 -0.75
CA PHE A 554 58.73 18.84 -0.57
C PHE A 554 58.85 20.12 0.28
N LEU A 555 59.54 20.04 1.44
CA LEU A 555 59.75 21.19 2.32
C LEU A 555 60.61 22.27 1.64
N TYR A 556 61.60 21.88 0.83
CA TYR A 556 62.45 22.80 0.08
C TYR A 556 61.61 23.61 -0.92
N ILE A 557 60.77 22.97 -1.71
CA ILE A 557 59.89 23.65 -2.67
C ILE A 557 58.91 24.57 -1.95
N LEU A 558 58.27 24.11 -0.87
CA LEU A 558 57.39 24.92 -0.06
C LEU A 558 58.06 26.21 0.43
N SER A 559 59.34 26.15 0.82
CA SER A 559 60.11 27.29 1.36
C SER A 559 60.24 28.44 0.36
N PHE A 560 60.05 28.21 -0.94
CA PHE A 560 60.07 29.23 -1.98
C PHE A 560 58.74 29.96 -2.18
N ASN A 561 57.66 29.47 -1.58
CA ASN A 561 56.32 30.09 -1.74
C ASN A 561 56.20 31.40 -0.91
N TRP A 562 56.96 31.53 0.20
CA TRP A 562 56.89 32.67 1.12
C TRP A 562 58.27 33.20 1.48
N GLN A 563 58.33 34.43 1.98
CA GLN A 563 59.60 35.09 2.37
C GLN A 563 59.74 35.31 3.87
N ASP A 564 58.79 34.81 4.66
CA ASP A 564 58.79 34.96 6.11
C ASP A 564 59.81 34.04 6.81
N ARG A 565 59.92 34.21 8.15
CA ARG A 565 60.91 33.47 8.96
C ARG A 565 60.64 31.96 8.97
N ASP A 566 59.35 31.52 8.90
CA ASP A 566 59.03 30.10 8.89
C ASP A 566 59.54 29.46 7.59
N ALA A 567 59.28 30.09 6.47
CA ALA A 567 59.73 29.62 5.15
C ALA A 567 61.27 29.51 5.09
N LEU A 568 61.97 30.47 5.68
CA LEU A 568 63.45 30.42 5.74
C LEU A 568 63.94 29.30 6.66
N SER A 569 63.24 29.02 7.74
CA SER A 569 63.62 27.88 8.62
C SER A 569 63.33 26.54 7.90
N TYR A 570 62.33 26.45 7.06
CA TYR A 570 62.07 25.27 6.22
C TYR A 570 63.17 25.07 5.19
N LEU A 571 63.60 26.16 4.54
CA LEU A 571 64.70 26.15 3.62
C LEU A 571 66.00 25.64 4.29
N GLN A 572 66.32 26.14 5.49
CA GLN A 572 67.46 25.71 6.27
C GLN A 572 67.41 24.22 6.57
N LYS A 573 66.29 23.71 7.04
CA LYS A 573 66.10 22.31 7.38
C LYS A 573 66.15 21.38 6.14
N ALA A 574 65.63 21.81 5.02
CA ALA A 574 65.56 20.99 3.80
C ALA A 574 66.83 21.03 2.95
N PHE A 575 67.57 22.13 2.95
CA PHE A 575 68.72 22.31 2.11
C PHE A 575 69.86 21.28 2.35
N TYR A 576 70.22 21.06 3.61
CA TYR A 576 71.33 20.19 3.95
C TYR A 576 71.16 18.74 3.50
N PRO A 577 70.09 18.03 3.82
CA PRO A 577 69.85 16.67 3.37
C PRO A 577 69.88 16.51 1.86
N ILE A 578 69.19 17.44 1.12
CA ILE A 578 69.21 17.41 -0.33
C ILE A 578 70.60 17.64 -0.90
N HIS A 579 71.33 18.62 -0.38
CA HIS A 579 72.69 18.93 -0.85
C HIS A 579 73.58 17.72 -0.67
N VAL A 580 73.51 17.03 0.48
CA VAL A 580 74.32 15.82 0.75
C VAL A 580 73.98 14.71 -0.27
N GLN A 581 72.74 14.40 -0.48
CA GLN A 581 72.34 13.39 -1.46
C GLN A 581 72.74 13.77 -2.89
N LEU A 582 72.67 15.03 -3.22
CA LEU A 582 73.04 15.56 -4.53
C LEU A 582 74.59 15.52 -4.72
N SER A 583 75.35 15.84 -3.71
CA SER A 583 76.85 15.79 -3.74
C SER A 583 77.44 14.37 -3.87
N GLN A 584 76.64 13.39 -3.42
CA GLN A 584 76.95 11.96 -3.50
C GLN A 584 76.36 11.26 -4.72
N ASP A 585 75.72 12.04 -5.61
CA ASP A 585 75.00 11.56 -6.80
C ASP A 585 73.91 10.49 -6.47
N ARG A 586 73.26 10.61 -5.28
CA ARG A 586 72.26 9.68 -4.79
C ARG A 586 70.87 10.24 -4.89
N LEU A 587 70.67 11.52 -5.23
CA LEU A 587 69.38 12.10 -5.42
C LEU A 587 68.75 11.58 -6.71
N ASP A 588 67.59 10.91 -6.57
CA ASP A 588 66.82 10.39 -7.72
C ASP A 588 66.55 11.49 -8.74
N TYR A 589 66.60 11.14 -10.02
CA TYR A 589 66.44 12.08 -11.12
C TYR A 589 65.04 12.72 -11.14
N SER A 590 64.00 11.99 -10.75
CA SER A 590 62.65 12.51 -10.62
C SER A 590 62.55 13.58 -9.54
N LEU A 591 63.20 13.39 -8.42
CA LEU A 591 63.25 14.38 -7.33
C LEU A 591 64.10 15.60 -7.73
N TRP A 592 65.19 15.38 -8.49
CA TRP A 592 65.97 16.50 -9.01
C TRP A 592 65.12 17.38 -9.96
N TYR A 593 64.31 16.83 -10.83
CA TYR A 593 63.39 17.61 -11.68
C TYR A 593 62.42 18.48 -10.89
N LYS A 594 61.99 18.04 -9.73
CA LYS A 594 61.15 18.85 -8.83
C LYS A 594 61.91 20.02 -8.19
N VAL A 595 63.20 19.82 -7.85
CA VAL A 595 64.06 20.84 -7.22
C VAL A 595 64.63 21.82 -8.25
N GLU A 596 64.92 21.40 -9.47
CA GLU A 596 65.62 22.18 -10.49
C GLU A 596 64.98 23.56 -10.78
N PRO A 597 63.65 23.73 -10.87
CA PRO A 597 62.99 25.04 -11.05
C PRO A 597 63.36 26.05 -9.96
N TYR A 598 63.68 25.58 -8.79
CA TYR A 598 64.04 26.38 -7.59
C TYR A 598 65.55 26.47 -7.39
N THR A 599 66.33 26.38 -8.46
CA THR A 599 67.80 26.54 -8.49
C THR A 599 68.16 27.68 -9.45
N GLU A 600 69.39 28.17 -9.38
CA GLU A 600 69.84 29.28 -10.24
C GLU A 600 69.98 28.80 -11.69
N HIS A 601 69.21 29.43 -12.62
CA HIS A 601 69.33 29.25 -14.04
C HIS A 601 70.24 30.30 -14.65
N ARG A 602 71.55 29.95 -14.94
CA ARG A 602 72.39 30.80 -15.79
C ARG A 602 72.62 30.12 -17.14
N PHE A 603 72.35 30.89 -18.20
CA PHE A 603 72.64 30.48 -19.57
C PHE A 603 74.17 30.16 -19.70
N ILE A 604 74.47 28.99 -20.17
CA ILE A 604 75.59 28.55 -21.01
C ILE A 604 76.75 27.71 -20.37
N ILE A 605 77.12 27.77 -19.11
CA ILE A 605 78.36 27.06 -18.74
C ILE A 605 78.32 26.15 -17.49
N SER A 606 77.26 26.00 -16.76
CA SER A 606 77.23 25.22 -15.51
C SER A 606 76.30 23.97 -15.55
N PHE A 607 76.45 23.18 -16.61
CA PHE A 607 75.60 21.97 -16.75
C PHE A 607 75.95 20.88 -15.73
N TRP A 608 77.07 20.91 -15.09
CA TRP A 608 77.61 19.81 -14.34
C TRP A 608 77.57 19.94 -12.80
N ASP A 609 77.51 21.15 -12.20
CA ASP A 609 77.44 21.30 -10.76
C ASP A 609 76.07 21.66 -10.23
N ARG A 610 75.26 20.63 -10.00
CA ARG A 610 73.94 20.75 -9.42
C ARG A 610 73.97 21.37 -8.04
N CYS A 611 74.95 21.00 -7.20
CA CYS A 611 75.11 21.53 -5.85
C CYS A 611 75.35 23.04 -5.87
N LYS A 612 76.20 23.54 -6.78
CA LYS A 612 76.48 24.96 -6.94
C LYS A 612 75.25 25.77 -7.35
N LYS A 613 74.38 25.25 -8.28
CA LYS A 613 73.15 25.88 -8.68
C LYS A 613 72.23 26.03 -7.46
N MET A 614 72.12 25.01 -6.65
CA MET A 614 71.27 25.00 -5.46
C MET A 614 71.85 25.97 -4.41
N ARG A 615 73.12 25.94 -4.09
CA ARG A 615 73.72 26.88 -3.14
C ARG A 615 73.54 28.32 -3.54
N LYS A 616 73.77 28.68 -4.77
CA LYS A 616 73.55 30.06 -5.26
C LYS A 616 72.09 30.54 -5.12
N MET A 617 71.10 29.68 -5.37
CA MET A 617 69.75 30.06 -5.13
C MET A 617 69.41 30.26 -3.66
N VAL A 618 69.93 29.41 -2.78
CA VAL A 618 69.79 29.54 -1.34
C VAL A 618 70.47 30.86 -0.87
N ILE A 619 71.71 31.16 -1.32
CA ILE A 619 72.37 32.42 -1.01
C ILE A 619 71.54 33.62 -1.45
N ARG A 620 71.04 33.60 -2.67
CA ARG A 620 70.17 34.68 -3.19
C ARG A 620 68.95 34.86 -2.29
N ARG A 621 68.31 33.78 -1.92
CA ARG A 621 67.10 33.81 -1.08
C ARG A 621 67.38 34.35 0.32
N LEU A 622 68.57 34.01 0.90
CA LEU A 622 69.00 34.53 2.20
C LEU A 622 69.32 36.01 2.11
N LYS A 623 70.02 36.46 1.02
CA LYS A 623 70.32 37.89 0.78
C LYS A 623 69.02 38.73 0.65
N ASP A 624 68.05 38.23 -0.11
CA ASP A 624 66.75 38.88 -0.29
C ASP A 624 65.99 38.98 1.07
N ALA A 625 66.23 38.09 2.00
CA ALA A 625 65.66 38.09 3.34
C ALA A 625 66.50 38.90 4.36
N GLY A 626 67.61 39.55 3.93
CA GLY A 626 68.44 40.41 4.76
C GLY A 626 69.47 39.72 5.66
N TYR A 627 69.78 38.44 5.37
CA TYR A 627 70.86 37.73 6.09
C TYR A 627 72.21 38.31 5.74
N SER A 628 73.09 38.30 6.73
CA SER A 628 74.51 38.70 6.59
C SER A 628 75.34 37.48 6.28
N LYS A 629 76.54 37.74 5.71
CA LYS A 629 77.56 36.69 5.46
C LYS A 629 77.97 35.94 6.73
N SER A 630 77.92 36.59 7.88
CA SER A 630 78.27 35.95 9.16
C SER A 630 77.21 34.95 9.65
N GLU A 631 75.94 35.14 9.29
CA GLU A 631 74.84 34.25 9.67
C GLU A 631 74.91 32.95 8.85
N VAL A 632 75.49 32.96 7.68
CA VAL A 632 75.64 31.80 6.81
C VAL A 632 76.79 30.86 7.25
N LEU A 633 77.68 31.32 8.07
CA LEU A 633 78.81 30.51 8.59
C LEU A 633 78.37 29.23 9.35
N ASN A 634 77.17 29.26 9.93
CA ASN A 634 76.62 28.12 10.67
C ASN A 634 75.20 27.73 10.13
N TYR A 635 74.91 27.91 8.84
CA TYR A 635 73.64 27.67 8.25
C TYR A 635 73.25 26.18 8.16
N THR A 636 74.30 25.33 8.01
CA THR A 636 74.13 23.88 8.01
C THR A 636 75.05 23.23 9.09
N PRO A 637 74.78 21.96 9.47
CA PRO A 637 75.68 21.24 10.38
C PRO A 637 77.07 20.89 9.75
N ASP A 638 77.19 21.04 8.43
CA ASP A 638 78.43 20.71 7.70
C ASP A 638 79.29 21.97 7.46
N ALA A 639 80.49 21.97 8.06
CA ALA A 639 81.45 23.08 7.98
C ALA A 639 81.92 23.37 6.55
N GLN A 640 82.06 22.33 5.70
CA GLN A 640 82.52 22.48 4.33
C GLN A 640 81.41 23.11 3.43
N ILE A 641 80.18 22.73 3.65
CA ILE A 641 79.01 23.35 2.95
C ILE A 641 78.87 24.82 3.39
N ASN A 642 79.05 25.12 4.64
CA ASN A 642 79.01 26.50 5.15
C ASN A 642 80.16 27.35 4.58
N GLU A 643 81.29 26.79 4.41
CA GLU A 643 82.46 27.43 3.76
C GLU A 643 82.17 27.73 2.29
N TRP A 644 81.56 26.77 1.55
CA TRP A 644 81.11 27.00 0.17
C TRP A 644 80.07 28.10 0.07
N LEU A 645 79.04 28.08 0.96
CA LEU A 645 78.02 29.16 1.00
C LEU A 645 78.63 30.52 1.26
N THR A 646 79.61 30.58 2.18
CA THR A 646 80.32 31.80 2.52
C THR A 646 81.22 32.32 1.41
N ASN A 647 81.92 31.42 0.69
CA ASN A 647 82.76 31.76 -0.44
C ASN A 647 81.95 32.18 -1.69
N GLU A 648 80.76 31.64 -1.89
CA GLU A 648 79.91 31.99 -2.97
C GLU A 648 78.93 33.16 -2.65
N TRP A 649 78.99 33.72 -1.37
CA TRP A 649 78.17 34.82 -0.89
C TRP A 649 78.31 36.08 -1.75
#